data_4ddd76e8cd7bf70a5642e54a3fe077c5
#
_entry.id   4ddd76e8cd7bf70a5642e54a3fe077c5
#
_cell.length_a   1.000
_cell.length_b   1.000
_cell.length_c   1.000
_cell.angle_alpha   90.00
_cell.angle_beta   90.00
_cell.angle_gamma   90.00
#
_symmetry.space_group_name_H-M   'P 1'
#
loop_
_entity.id
_entity.type
_entity.pdbx_description
1 polymer ?
#
loop_
_entity_poly.entity_id
_entity_poly.type
_entity_poly.pdbx_seq_one_letter_code
_entity_poly.pdbx_strand_id
1 'polypeptide(L)'
;MKTDLLACRHIGVNKADAEVMLRKIGVASLDELIDKTIPANIRLKAPLALPAPMTEYEFARHIAELAGKNKLFTTYIGMGWYNTITPAVIQRNVFENPVWYTSYTPYQTEVSQGRLEALMNFQTAVCDLTAMPLANCSLLDEATAAAEAVTMMYGLRSRNQQKAGANVVFIDENIFPQTLAVITTRAIPQGIEIRTGKFRDLEFTDDLFACVLQYPNANGNAEDYREFTEKAHTANCKVAVAADILSLALLTPPGEWGADIVFGTTQRLGTPMFYGGPSAGYFATRDEYKRNMPGRIIGWSKDKYGKLCYRMALQTREQHIKREKATSNICTAQALLATMAGFYPVYHGQEGIRNIASRIHSITVFLEKSISKLGFKQVNRQYFDTLRFILPDSVSAQQIRTIALSKEVNLRYFDNGDVGLSIDETTDVAAANILLSIFAIAAGKDFQKVDDIPEATIISEELKRQTPYLTHEVFSKYHTETEMMRYIKRLDRKDISLAQSMISLGSCTMKYNPKINEKIAALPGFAGAHPLFPSEYSQGALRVLYETEQMLCAVTGLEACSLQPSAGAHGELTGIMLIQAWHRAQGNTRTKMLIPDTAHGTNPASAALCGFSSVKVPLGPDGILTVEDVAALMDDDCAGIMITNPNTLGLFESNIKEIAELVHARGGLVYGDGANLNAIMGYAH
;
A
#
# COMPACT_ATOMS: atom_id res chain seq x y z
N MET A 1 37.09 -7.84 20.56
CA MET A 1 36.86 -8.08 19.12
C MET A 1 35.46 -8.59 18.98
N LYS A 2 34.59 -7.92 18.16
CA LYS A 2 33.22 -8.41 17.89
C LYS A 2 33.33 -9.57 16.90
N THR A 3 33.16 -10.80 17.37
CA THR A 3 33.32 -12.04 16.56
C THR A 3 32.02 -12.48 15.89
N ASP A 4 30.90 -11.85 16.17
CA ASP A 4 29.58 -12.26 15.71
C ASP A 4 28.80 -11.10 15.09
N LEU A 5 29.41 -10.35 14.17
CA LEU A 5 28.74 -9.32 13.38
C LEU A 5 27.76 -9.97 12.44
N LEU A 6 26.56 -9.38 12.32
CA LEU A 6 25.50 -9.87 11.44
C LEU A 6 25.98 -9.97 9.98
N ALA A 7 26.81 -9.04 9.52
CA ALA A 7 27.40 -9.10 8.18
C ALA A 7 28.10 -10.43 7.88
N CYS A 8 28.85 -11.00 8.85
CA CYS A 8 29.53 -12.28 8.69
C CYS A 8 28.58 -13.48 8.60
N ARG A 9 27.34 -13.33 9.02
CA ARG A 9 26.28 -14.35 8.93
C ARG A 9 25.36 -14.15 7.74
N HIS A 10 25.30 -12.93 7.23
CA HIS A 10 24.35 -12.53 6.18
C HIS A 10 24.97 -12.60 4.77
N ILE A 11 26.25 -12.23 4.61
CA ILE A 11 26.95 -12.28 3.32
C ILE A 11 27.27 -13.74 2.98
N GLY A 12 26.72 -14.22 1.86
CA GLY A 12 26.62 -15.65 1.56
C GLY A 12 27.86 -16.31 0.97
N VAL A 13 28.79 -15.58 0.36
CA VAL A 13 29.95 -16.16 -0.31
C VAL A 13 31.06 -16.41 0.73
N ASN A 14 31.47 -17.67 0.93
CA ASN A 14 32.60 -18.00 1.74
C ASN A 14 33.96 -17.72 1.00
N LYS A 15 35.07 -17.70 1.74
CA LYS A 15 36.36 -17.33 1.18
C LYS A 15 36.82 -18.27 0.05
N ALA A 16 36.63 -19.59 0.21
CA ALA A 16 37.04 -20.57 -0.79
C ALA A 16 36.25 -20.42 -2.11
N ASP A 17 34.93 -20.23 -2.00
CA ASP A 17 34.08 -19.99 -3.19
C ASP A 17 34.42 -18.65 -3.86
N ALA A 18 34.69 -17.59 -3.06
CA ALA A 18 35.12 -16.30 -3.58
C ALA A 18 36.39 -16.40 -4.38
N GLU A 19 37.39 -17.15 -3.90
CA GLU A 19 38.66 -17.40 -4.60
C GLU A 19 38.46 -18.15 -5.93
N VAL A 20 37.54 -19.11 -5.98
CA VAL A 20 37.16 -19.82 -7.23
C VAL A 20 36.49 -18.89 -8.21
N MET A 21 35.53 -18.07 -7.74
CA MET A 21 34.81 -17.11 -8.56
C MET A 21 35.76 -16.05 -9.13
N LEU A 22 36.63 -15.46 -8.31
CA LEU A 22 37.60 -14.45 -8.76
C LEU A 22 38.55 -15.01 -9.84
N ARG A 23 39.07 -16.23 -9.64
CA ARG A 23 39.88 -16.91 -10.67
C ARG A 23 39.12 -17.12 -11.97
N LYS A 24 37.83 -17.48 -11.88
CA LYS A 24 36.99 -17.67 -13.08
C LYS A 24 36.75 -16.35 -13.81
N ILE A 25 36.62 -15.25 -13.08
CA ILE A 25 36.46 -13.88 -13.62
C ILE A 25 37.80 -13.38 -14.20
N GLY A 26 38.91 -13.86 -13.71
CA GLY A 26 40.25 -13.44 -14.15
C GLY A 26 40.80 -12.24 -13.39
N VAL A 27 40.47 -12.12 -12.09
CA VAL A 27 40.96 -11.09 -11.18
C VAL A 27 41.58 -11.73 -9.93
N ALA A 28 42.52 -11.04 -9.30
CA ALA A 28 43.24 -11.53 -8.11
C ALA A 28 42.47 -11.28 -6.80
N SER A 29 41.63 -10.24 -6.76
CA SER A 29 40.90 -9.84 -5.56
C SER A 29 39.55 -9.20 -5.88
N LEU A 30 38.71 -9.07 -4.87
CA LEU A 30 37.46 -8.32 -4.98
C LEU A 30 37.70 -6.82 -5.24
N ASP A 31 38.75 -6.27 -4.62
CA ASP A 31 39.12 -4.87 -4.83
C ASP A 31 39.53 -4.63 -6.29
N GLU A 32 40.32 -5.55 -6.90
CA GLU A 32 40.64 -5.47 -8.33
C GLU A 32 39.36 -5.54 -9.21
N LEU A 33 38.42 -6.39 -8.84
CA LEU A 33 37.13 -6.47 -9.57
C LEU A 33 36.35 -5.15 -9.48
N ILE A 34 36.24 -4.58 -8.29
CA ILE A 34 35.62 -3.28 -8.06
C ILE A 34 36.37 -2.21 -8.86
N ASP A 35 37.70 -2.22 -8.84
CA ASP A 35 38.55 -1.29 -9.56
C ASP A 35 38.36 -1.34 -11.08
N LYS A 36 38.11 -2.50 -11.64
CA LYS A 36 37.82 -2.67 -13.05
C LYS A 36 36.37 -2.41 -13.44
N THR A 37 35.46 -2.43 -12.47
CA THR A 37 34.01 -2.35 -12.73
C THR A 37 33.49 -0.93 -12.54
N ILE A 38 33.83 -0.27 -11.43
CA ILE A 38 33.29 1.05 -11.11
C ILE A 38 34.23 2.13 -11.64
N PRO A 39 33.76 3.07 -12.52
CA PRO A 39 34.57 4.16 -13.01
C PRO A 39 35.19 5.01 -11.88
N ALA A 40 36.47 5.35 -12.01
CA ALA A 40 37.21 6.02 -10.96
C ALA A 40 36.67 7.44 -10.63
N ASN A 41 36.05 8.11 -11.61
CA ASN A 41 35.51 9.46 -11.47
C ASN A 41 34.23 9.54 -10.62
N ILE A 42 33.51 8.41 -10.41
CA ILE A 42 32.30 8.34 -9.57
C ILE A 42 32.55 7.65 -8.23
N ARG A 43 33.76 7.15 -7.96
CA ARG A 43 34.06 6.45 -6.71
C ARG A 43 34.09 7.36 -5.50
N LEU A 44 33.60 6.80 -4.39
CA LEU A 44 33.77 7.38 -3.06
C LEU A 44 35.24 7.39 -2.66
N LYS A 45 35.71 8.51 -2.14
CA LYS A 45 37.08 8.68 -1.62
C LYS A 45 37.22 8.36 -0.12
N ALA A 46 36.09 8.28 0.57
CA ALA A 46 35.99 7.99 2.00
C ALA A 46 34.83 7.00 2.28
N PRO A 47 34.93 6.21 3.36
CA PRO A 47 33.82 5.38 3.80
C PRO A 47 32.57 6.20 4.11
N LEU A 48 31.38 5.59 3.97
CA LEU A 48 30.12 6.20 4.36
C LEU A 48 30.11 6.54 5.86
N ALA A 49 29.54 7.70 6.21
CA ALA A 49 29.33 8.13 7.60
C ALA A 49 28.13 7.40 8.21
N LEU A 50 28.25 6.10 8.44
CA LEU A 50 27.22 5.28 9.04
C LEU A 50 27.58 4.88 10.48
N PRO A 51 26.60 4.56 11.35
CA PRO A 51 26.87 3.99 12.67
C PRO A 51 27.71 2.70 12.59
N ALA A 52 28.44 2.40 13.68
CA ALA A 52 29.18 1.16 13.77
C ALA A 52 28.25 -0.07 13.64
N PRO A 53 28.68 -1.16 12.99
CA PRO A 53 27.89 -2.36 12.84
C PRO A 53 27.58 -3.00 14.19
N MET A 54 26.40 -3.57 14.33
CA MET A 54 25.91 -4.29 15.51
C MET A 54 25.96 -5.80 15.27
N THR A 55 26.10 -6.56 16.36
CA THR A 55 25.77 -7.98 16.36
C THR A 55 24.25 -8.15 16.31
N GLU A 56 23.78 -9.33 15.94
CA GLU A 56 22.33 -9.64 15.92
C GLU A 56 21.69 -9.41 17.30
N TYR A 57 22.38 -9.78 18.37
CA TYR A 57 21.90 -9.57 19.75
C TYR A 57 21.83 -8.08 20.14
N GLU A 58 22.85 -7.30 19.82
CA GLU A 58 22.84 -5.85 20.07
C GLU A 58 21.72 -5.16 19.31
N PHE A 59 21.53 -5.54 18.04
CA PHE A 59 20.46 -4.98 17.20
C PHE A 59 19.07 -5.36 17.73
N ALA A 60 18.84 -6.64 18.07
CA ALA A 60 17.56 -7.07 18.63
C ALA A 60 17.20 -6.29 19.91
N ARG A 61 18.17 -6.08 20.79
CA ARG A 61 17.97 -5.31 22.02
C ARG A 61 17.70 -3.84 21.75
N HIS A 62 18.49 -3.22 20.87
CA HIS A 62 18.32 -1.81 20.50
C HIS A 62 16.93 -1.54 19.93
N ILE A 63 16.48 -2.37 18.99
CA ILE A 63 15.15 -2.22 18.37
C ILE A 63 14.02 -2.53 19.36
N ALA A 64 14.19 -3.50 20.26
CA ALA A 64 13.20 -3.75 21.32
C ALA A 64 13.08 -2.56 22.28
N GLU A 65 14.18 -1.87 22.59
CA GLU A 65 14.18 -0.63 23.37
C GLU A 65 13.43 0.50 22.64
N LEU A 66 13.60 0.60 21.30
CA LEU A 66 12.83 1.56 20.48
C LEU A 66 11.35 1.20 20.45
N ALA A 67 11.00 -0.07 20.23
CA ALA A 67 9.62 -0.53 20.26
C ALA A 67 8.92 -0.21 21.59
N GLY A 68 9.66 -0.36 22.71
CA GLY A 68 9.19 -0.04 24.05
C GLY A 68 8.94 1.46 24.32
N LYS A 69 9.40 2.35 23.44
CA LYS A 69 9.07 3.79 23.52
C LYS A 69 7.69 4.13 22.95
N ASN A 70 7.10 3.23 22.19
CA ASN A 70 5.73 3.36 21.73
C ASN A 70 4.76 2.95 22.83
N LYS A 71 3.72 3.75 23.07
CA LYS A 71 2.68 3.43 24.04
C LYS A 71 1.53 2.71 23.30
N LEU A 72 1.41 1.42 23.52
CA LEU A 72 0.37 0.60 22.94
C LEU A 72 -0.94 0.73 23.73
N PHE A 73 -1.64 1.82 23.51
CA PHE A 73 -2.99 1.95 24.02
C PHE A 73 -3.98 1.24 23.09
N THR A 74 -5.05 0.66 23.67
CA THR A 74 -6.14 0.12 22.87
C THR A 74 -6.75 1.23 22.04
N THR A 75 -6.78 1.08 20.73
CA THR A 75 -7.22 2.14 19.82
C THR A 75 -8.57 1.86 19.22
N TYR A 76 -9.43 2.89 19.24
CA TYR A 76 -10.73 2.93 18.57
C TYR A 76 -10.83 4.11 17.61
N ILE A 77 -9.70 4.57 17.08
CA ILE A 77 -9.63 5.68 16.11
C ILE A 77 -10.27 5.27 14.78
N GLY A 78 -10.08 4.03 14.35
CA GLY A 78 -10.57 3.55 13.06
C GLY A 78 -9.86 4.19 11.87
N MET A 79 -10.60 4.87 10.99
CA MET A 79 -10.05 5.60 9.83
C MET A 79 -9.30 4.70 8.84
N GLY A 80 -9.79 3.46 8.64
CA GLY A 80 -9.18 2.48 7.75
C GLY A 80 -8.13 1.58 8.41
N TRP A 81 -7.85 1.76 9.71
CA TRP A 81 -6.90 0.98 10.49
C TRP A 81 -7.53 0.43 11.76
N TYR A 82 -7.47 -0.87 11.95
CA TYR A 82 -8.19 -1.58 13.02
C TYR A 82 -7.32 -2.67 13.61
N ASN A 83 -7.48 -2.96 14.89
CA ASN A 83 -6.87 -4.17 15.44
C ASN A 83 -7.54 -5.40 14.84
N THR A 84 -6.73 -6.41 14.53
CA THR A 84 -7.17 -7.66 13.93
C THR A 84 -6.53 -8.85 14.65
N ILE A 85 -7.15 -10.01 14.51
CA ILE A 85 -6.60 -11.27 15.02
C ILE A 85 -6.00 -12.03 13.84
N THR A 86 -4.66 -12.00 13.73
CA THR A 86 -3.97 -12.85 12.76
C THR A 86 -3.99 -14.29 13.25
N PRO A 87 -4.63 -15.25 12.53
CA PRO A 87 -4.59 -16.66 12.94
C PRO A 87 -3.16 -17.18 13.05
N ALA A 88 -2.81 -17.84 14.16
CA ALA A 88 -1.46 -18.33 14.41
C ALA A 88 -0.92 -19.24 13.29
N VAL A 89 -1.78 -20.00 12.67
CA VAL A 89 -1.41 -20.87 11.53
C VAL A 89 -0.98 -20.06 10.30
N ILE A 90 -1.58 -18.89 10.06
CA ILE A 90 -1.19 -17.97 8.98
C ILE A 90 0.09 -17.24 9.37
N GLN A 91 0.16 -16.70 10.60
CA GLN A 91 1.34 -16.01 11.12
C GLN A 91 2.60 -16.87 10.95
N ARG A 92 2.59 -18.11 11.46
CA ARG A 92 3.74 -19.00 11.47
C ARG A 92 4.12 -19.55 10.09
N ASN A 93 3.12 -19.86 9.26
CA ASN A 93 3.36 -20.55 7.99
C ASN A 93 3.45 -19.62 6.77
N VAL A 94 3.14 -18.33 6.91
CA VAL A 94 3.23 -17.33 5.84
C VAL A 94 4.15 -16.19 6.26
N PHE A 95 3.77 -15.40 7.26
CA PHE A 95 4.49 -14.19 7.64
C PHE A 95 5.90 -14.50 8.16
N GLU A 96 6.06 -15.52 9.00
CA GLU A 96 7.35 -15.93 9.55
C GLU A 96 8.10 -16.96 8.67
N ASN A 97 7.53 -17.39 7.55
CA ASN A 97 8.13 -18.42 6.69
C ASN A 97 8.91 -17.82 5.54
N PRO A 98 10.25 -18.07 5.44
CA PRO A 98 11.09 -17.49 4.40
C PRO A 98 10.69 -17.88 2.97
N VAL A 99 9.99 -18.98 2.77
CA VAL A 99 9.43 -19.34 1.45
C VAL A 99 8.50 -18.25 0.92
N TRP A 100 7.72 -17.62 1.80
CA TRP A 100 6.74 -16.61 1.45
C TRP A 100 7.30 -15.19 1.53
N TYR A 101 7.94 -14.78 2.64
CA TYR A 101 8.36 -13.41 2.82
C TYR A 101 9.60 -13.01 1.98
N THR A 102 10.39 -13.97 1.49
CA THR A 102 11.47 -13.68 0.53
C THR A 102 10.99 -13.65 -0.92
N SER A 103 9.73 -13.96 -1.17
CA SER A 103 9.15 -14.06 -2.50
C SER A 103 8.65 -12.72 -2.99
N TYR A 104 8.97 -12.39 -4.23
CA TYR A 104 8.53 -11.17 -4.90
C TYR A 104 7.28 -11.41 -5.75
N THR A 105 6.80 -10.40 -6.46
CA THR A 105 5.73 -10.55 -7.46
C THR A 105 6.02 -11.76 -8.36
N PRO A 106 5.08 -12.70 -8.53
CA PRO A 106 5.32 -13.98 -9.20
C PRO A 106 5.36 -13.84 -10.73
N TYR A 107 6.36 -13.14 -11.27
CA TYR A 107 6.53 -12.92 -12.72
C TYR A 107 6.76 -14.20 -13.49
N GLN A 108 7.52 -15.14 -12.92
CA GLN A 108 7.80 -16.44 -13.54
C GLN A 108 6.79 -17.47 -13.05
N THR A 109 5.82 -17.76 -13.89
CA THR A 109 4.70 -18.65 -13.54
C THR A 109 5.15 -20.08 -13.28
N GLU A 110 6.23 -20.52 -13.93
CA GLU A 110 6.80 -21.86 -13.85
C GLU A 110 7.27 -22.22 -12.44
N VAL A 111 7.71 -21.23 -11.69
CA VAL A 111 8.29 -21.39 -10.34
C VAL A 111 7.43 -20.75 -9.25
N SER A 112 6.19 -20.39 -9.56
CA SER A 112 5.33 -19.57 -8.66
C SER A 112 3.88 -20.06 -8.62
N GLN A 113 3.60 -21.30 -8.96
CA GLN A 113 2.22 -21.82 -9.08
C GLN A 113 1.46 -21.77 -7.74
N GLY A 114 2.15 -21.96 -6.61
CA GLY A 114 1.53 -21.88 -5.28
C GLY A 114 1.19 -20.46 -4.90
N ARG A 115 2.12 -19.50 -5.12
CA ARG A 115 1.86 -18.07 -4.86
C ARG A 115 0.76 -17.51 -5.77
N LEU A 116 0.73 -17.93 -7.01
CA LEU A 116 -0.34 -17.54 -7.96
C LEU A 116 -1.70 -18.07 -7.50
N GLU A 117 -1.78 -19.32 -6.98
CA GLU A 117 -3.02 -19.85 -6.40
C GLU A 117 -3.43 -19.07 -5.15
N ALA A 118 -2.50 -18.72 -4.26
CA ALA A 118 -2.78 -17.90 -3.09
C ALA A 118 -3.32 -16.50 -3.46
N LEU A 119 -2.75 -15.85 -4.46
CA LEU A 119 -3.22 -14.57 -4.97
C LEU A 119 -4.56 -14.69 -5.72
N MET A 120 -4.84 -15.84 -6.35
CA MET A 120 -6.17 -16.12 -6.91
C MET A 120 -7.24 -16.20 -5.81
N ASN A 121 -6.93 -16.80 -4.66
CA ASN A 121 -7.84 -16.78 -3.50
C ASN A 121 -8.15 -15.35 -3.04
N PHE A 122 -7.13 -14.48 -3.00
CA PHE A 122 -7.31 -13.06 -2.69
C PHE A 122 -8.26 -12.38 -3.69
N GLN A 123 -8.00 -12.52 -5.00
CA GLN A 123 -8.85 -11.94 -6.03
C GLN A 123 -10.29 -12.43 -5.95
N THR A 124 -10.47 -13.73 -5.72
CA THR A 124 -11.80 -14.35 -5.62
C THR A 124 -12.55 -13.82 -4.40
N ALA A 125 -11.88 -13.72 -3.23
CA ALA A 125 -12.50 -13.16 -2.03
C ALA A 125 -12.91 -11.70 -2.21
N VAL A 126 -12.08 -10.89 -2.87
CA VAL A 126 -12.41 -9.49 -3.19
C VAL A 126 -13.59 -9.41 -4.15
N CYS A 127 -13.62 -10.20 -5.22
CA CYS A 127 -14.76 -10.24 -6.15
C CYS A 127 -16.06 -10.60 -5.43
N ASP A 128 -16.03 -11.66 -4.62
CA ASP A 128 -17.21 -12.15 -3.89
C ASP A 128 -17.73 -11.12 -2.87
N LEU A 129 -16.83 -10.54 -2.07
CA LEU A 129 -17.23 -9.58 -1.05
C LEU A 129 -17.76 -8.28 -1.67
N THR A 130 -17.13 -7.77 -2.72
CA THR A 130 -17.54 -6.52 -3.41
C THR A 130 -18.68 -6.70 -4.41
N ALA A 131 -19.04 -7.95 -4.75
CA ALA A 131 -19.94 -8.31 -5.83
C ALA A 131 -19.52 -7.76 -7.20
N MET A 132 -18.19 -7.62 -7.42
CA MET A 132 -17.61 -7.18 -8.68
C MET A 132 -17.07 -8.37 -9.48
N PRO A 133 -17.21 -8.36 -10.83
CA PRO A 133 -16.81 -9.51 -11.65
C PRO A 133 -15.29 -9.69 -11.79
N LEU A 134 -14.50 -8.67 -11.47
CA LEU A 134 -13.05 -8.71 -11.67
C LEU A 134 -12.34 -7.92 -10.55
N ALA A 135 -11.29 -8.52 -9.98
CA ALA A 135 -10.37 -7.87 -9.06
C ALA A 135 -8.92 -8.08 -9.51
N ASN A 136 -8.01 -7.20 -9.09
CA ASN A 136 -6.56 -7.41 -9.22
C ASN A 136 -6.00 -8.21 -8.03
N CYS A 137 -4.72 -8.59 -8.11
CA CYS A 137 -4.08 -9.36 -7.03
C CYS A 137 -3.50 -8.51 -5.89
N SER A 138 -3.55 -7.23 -5.94
CA SER A 138 -3.43 -6.16 -4.95
C SER A 138 -2.90 -4.85 -5.55
N LEU A 139 -3.10 -3.77 -4.80
CA LEU A 139 -2.38 -2.51 -4.91
C LEU A 139 -1.59 -2.23 -3.63
N LEU A 140 -0.92 -1.09 -3.56
CA LEU A 140 0.01 -0.80 -2.46
C LEU A 140 -0.71 -0.44 -1.15
N ASP A 141 -1.83 0.29 -1.24
CA ASP A 141 -2.70 0.68 -0.14
C ASP A 141 -4.04 1.22 -0.67
N GLU A 142 -4.98 1.57 0.22
CA GLU A 142 -6.29 2.13 -0.14
C GLU A 142 -6.18 3.47 -0.86
N ALA A 143 -5.37 4.39 -0.35
CA ALA A 143 -5.26 5.73 -0.90
C ALA A 143 -4.63 5.71 -2.31
N THR A 144 -3.65 4.82 -2.54
CA THR A 144 -3.13 4.53 -3.88
C THR A 144 -4.22 3.96 -4.78
N ALA A 145 -5.01 3.01 -4.30
CA ALA A 145 -6.10 2.42 -5.07
C ALA A 145 -7.14 3.48 -5.47
N ALA A 146 -7.43 4.43 -4.59
CA ALA A 146 -8.30 5.58 -4.87
C ALA A 146 -7.74 6.48 -5.99
N ALA A 147 -6.47 6.83 -5.92
CA ALA A 147 -5.81 7.65 -6.94
C ALA A 147 -5.73 6.93 -8.30
N GLU A 148 -5.48 5.61 -8.30
CA GLU A 148 -5.53 4.78 -9.51
C GLU A 148 -6.97 4.72 -10.07
N ALA A 149 -8.01 4.67 -9.22
CA ALA A 149 -9.40 4.72 -9.67
C ALA A 149 -9.71 6.03 -10.39
N VAL A 150 -9.31 7.17 -9.82
CA VAL A 150 -9.49 8.49 -10.44
C VAL A 150 -8.75 8.57 -11.78
N THR A 151 -7.49 8.16 -11.84
CA THR A 151 -6.69 8.12 -13.08
C THR A 151 -7.34 7.22 -14.14
N MET A 152 -7.82 6.03 -13.74
CA MET A 152 -8.51 5.10 -14.62
C MET A 152 -9.80 5.71 -15.18
N MET A 153 -10.64 6.30 -14.32
CA MET A 153 -11.89 6.94 -14.76
C MET A 153 -11.64 8.14 -15.68
N TYR A 154 -10.58 8.91 -15.41
CA TYR A 154 -10.14 9.99 -16.30
C TYR A 154 -9.77 9.49 -17.69
N GLY A 155 -9.06 8.37 -17.77
CA GLY A 155 -8.73 7.70 -19.04
C GLY A 155 -9.94 7.08 -19.75
N LEU A 156 -11.00 6.73 -19.02
CA LEU A 156 -12.24 6.15 -19.55
C LEU A 156 -13.29 7.18 -19.99
N ARG A 157 -12.95 8.48 -19.96
CA ARG A 157 -13.87 9.52 -20.46
C ARG A 157 -14.27 9.27 -21.91
N SER A 158 -15.53 9.46 -22.23
CA SER A 158 -16.04 9.40 -23.59
C SER A 158 -15.38 10.47 -24.47
N ARG A 159 -15.42 10.28 -25.79
CA ARG A 159 -14.91 11.29 -26.73
C ARG A 159 -15.58 12.64 -26.56
N ASN A 160 -16.86 12.67 -26.20
CA ASN A 160 -17.59 13.92 -25.95
C ASN A 160 -17.09 14.62 -24.68
N GLN A 161 -16.89 13.89 -23.59
CA GLN A 161 -16.31 14.42 -22.35
C GLN A 161 -14.89 14.96 -22.57
N GLN A 162 -14.05 14.25 -23.34
CA GLN A 162 -12.70 14.74 -23.68
C GLN A 162 -12.75 16.02 -24.49
N LYS A 163 -13.64 16.12 -25.48
CA LYS A 163 -13.82 17.35 -26.29
C LYS A 163 -14.39 18.52 -25.49
N ALA A 164 -15.26 18.24 -24.52
CA ALA A 164 -15.81 19.23 -23.61
C ALA A 164 -14.82 19.68 -22.53
N GLY A 165 -13.65 19.02 -22.43
CA GLY A 165 -12.67 19.31 -21.40
C GLY A 165 -13.07 18.84 -20.00
N ALA A 166 -13.94 17.84 -19.88
CA ALA A 166 -14.38 17.32 -18.58
C ALA A 166 -13.18 16.80 -17.78
N ASN A 167 -12.77 17.53 -16.76
CA ASN A 167 -11.60 17.25 -15.94
C ASN A 167 -11.87 17.31 -14.43
N VAL A 168 -13.13 17.45 -14.03
CA VAL A 168 -13.54 17.52 -12.63
C VAL A 168 -13.91 16.13 -12.10
N VAL A 169 -13.38 15.76 -10.95
CA VAL A 169 -13.82 14.62 -10.15
C VAL A 169 -14.48 15.14 -8.87
N PHE A 170 -15.69 14.65 -8.58
CA PHE A 170 -16.34 14.90 -7.30
C PHE A 170 -15.88 13.89 -6.27
N ILE A 171 -15.56 14.35 -5.05
CA ILE A 171 -15.21 13.50 -3.92
C ILE A 171 -16.11 13.87 -2.75
N ASP A 172 -16.83 12.88 -2.21
CA ASP A 172 -17.65 13.12 -1.00
C ASP A 172 -16.77 13.61 0.15
N GLU A 173 -17.25 14.64 0.86
CA GLU A 173 -16.53 15.26 1.98
C GLU A 173 -16.23 14.30 3.14
N ASN A 174 -16.97 13.18 3.20
CA ASN A 174 -16.83 12.15 4.22
C ASN A 174 -15.92 10.99 3.81
N ILE A 175 -15.06 11.16 2.82
CA ILE A 175 -13.96 10.24 2.53
C ILE A 175 -12.88 10.35 3.62
N PHE A 176 -12.04 9.32 3.78
CA PHE A 176 -10.91 9.44 4.70
C PHE A 176 -9.92 10.54 4.24
N PRO A 177 -9.50 11.44 5.14
CA PRO A 177 -8.62 12.57 4.79
C PRO A 177 -7.31 12.15 4.12
N GLN A 178 -6.70 11.05 4.56
CA GLN A 178 -5.48 10.53 3.95
C GLN A 178 -5.72 10.06 2.50
N THR A 179 -6.88 9.49 2.21
CA THR A 179 -7.27 9.09 0.85
C THR A 179 -7.46 10.31 -0.04
N LEU A 180 -8.15 11.34 0.44
CA LEU A 180 -8.30 12.61 -0.27
C LEU A 180 -6.94 13.27 -0.56
N ALA A 181 -6.01 13.27 0.41
CA ALA A 181 -4.69 13.87 0.23
C ALA A 181 -3.89 13.19 -0.89
N VAL A 182 -3.92 11.85 -0.98
CA VAL A 182 -3.22 11.12 -2.05
C VAL A 182 -3.90 11.34 -3.41
N ILE A 183 -5.25 11.32 -3.46
CA ILE A 183 -5.98 11.66 -4.70
C ILE A 183 -5.58 13.05 -5.17
N THR A 184 -5.57 14.04 -4.28
CA THR A 184 -5.21 15.43 -4.60
C THR A 184 -3.79 15.52 -5.17
N THR A 185 -2.82 14.89 -4.50
CA THR A 185 -1.43 14.87 -4.93
C THR A 185 -1.28 14.26 -6.33
N ARG A 186 -2.01 13.17 -6.62
CA ARG A 186 -1.96 12.46 -7.91
C ARG A 186 -2.78 13.15 -9.03
N ALA A 187 -3.79 13.92 -8.68
CA ALA A 187 -4.64 14.65 -9.62
C ALA A 187 -3.95 15.89 -10.20
N ILE A 188 -3.20 16.63 -9.37
CA ILE A 188 -2.53 17.89 -9.76
C ILE A 188 -1.66 17.76 -11.03
N PRO A 189 -0.75 16.77 -11.15
CA PRO A 189 0.07 16.61 -12.34
C PRO A 189 -0.71 16.36 -13.63
N GLN A 190 -1.87 15.73 -13.52
CA GLN A 190 -2.73 15.36 -14.64
C GLN A 190 -3.72 16.47 -15.02
N GLY A 191 -3.74 17.59 -14.31
CA GLY A 191 -4.70 18.68 -14.54
C GLY A 191 -6.14 18.30 -14.16
N ILE A 192 -6.31 17.31 -13.28
CA ILE A 192 -7.63 16.93 -12.76
C ILE A 192 -8.00 17.87 -11.63
N GLU A 193 -9.16 18.48 -11.73
CA GLU A 193 -9.74 19.34 -10.70
C GLU A 193 -10.55 18.48 -9.71
N ILE A 194 -10.39 18.77 -8.41
CA ILE A 194 -11.13 18.10 -7.34
C ILE A 194 -12.21 19.03 -6.80
N ARG A 195 -13.44 18.56 -6.84
CA ARG A 195 -14.59 19.19 -6.20
C ARG A 195 -15.05 18.35 -5.03
N THR A 196 -15.00 18.91 -3.81
CA THR A 196 -15.44 18.23 -2.60
C THR A 196 -16.78 18.82 -2.12
N GLY A 197 -17.62 17.97 -1.54
CA GLY A 197 -18.91 18.39 -0.98
C GLY A 197 -19.76 17.18 -0.54
N LYS A 198 -21.00 17.44 -0.17
CA LYS A 198 -21.95 16.37 0.17
C LYS A 198 -22.51 15.77 -1.10
N PHE A 199 -22.49 14.43 -1.22
CA PHE A 199 -23.03 13.74 -2.39
C PHE A 199 -24.52 14.08 -2.66
N ARG A 200 -25.29 14.38 -1.63
CA ARG A 200 -26.72 14.73 -1.74
C ARG A 200 -26.95 16.08 -2.40
N ASP A 201 -25.98 16.98 -2.33
CA ASP A 201 -26.07 18.36 -2.83
C ASP A 201 -25.37 18.50 -4.20
N LEU A 202 -24.84 17.40 -4.75
CA LEU A 202 -24.11 17.43 -6.03
C LEU A 202 -25.03 17.69 -7.20
N GLU A 203 -24.73 18.75 -7.94
CA GLU A 203 -25.25 19.00 -9.27
C GLU A 203 -24.30 18.41 -10.33
N PHE A 204 -24.85 17.57 -11.22
CA PHE A 204 -24.07 16.94 -12.29
C PHE A 204 -23.91 17.91 -13.46
N THR A 205 -22.70 18.39 -13.65
CA THR A 205 -22.30 19.35 -14.71
C THR A 205 -21.45 18.65 -15.78
N ASP A 206 -21.38 19.25 -16.99
CA ASP A 206 -20.70 18.63 -18.15
C ASP A 206 -19.17 18.49 -17.96
N ASP A 207 -18.58 19.23 -17.03
CA ASP A 207 -17.15 19.16 -16.66
C ASP A 207 -16.82 17.97 -15.73
N LEU A 208 -17.86 17.35 -15.14
CA LEU A 208 -17.72 16.24 -14.20
C LEU A 208 -17.60 14.89 -14.93
N PHE A 209 -16.51 14.14 -14.67
CA PHE A 209 -16.34 12.82 -15.29
C PHE A 209 -16.55 11.64 -14.32
N ALA A 210 -16.40 11.86 -13.02
CA ALA A 210 -16.51 10.79 -12.03
C ALA A 210 -16.82 11.31 -10.62
N CYS A 211 -17.27 10.38 -9.77
CA CYS A 211 -17.53 10.57 -8.35
C CYS A 211 -16.79 9.51 -7.53
N VAL A 212 -16.30 9.89 -6.35
CA VAL A 212 -15.67 8.98 -5.37
C VAL A 212 -16.43 9.07 -4.06
N LEU A 213 -16.86 7.93 -3.53
CA LEU A 213 -17.63 7.78 -2.29
C LEU A 213 -16.91 6.88 -1.31
N GLN A 214 -17.27 6.95 -0.02
CA GLN A 214 -16.76 6.08 1.05
C GLN A 214 -17.91 5.28 1.69
N TYR A 215 -17.72 3.97 1.90
CA TYR A 215 -18.78 3.08 2.42
C TYR A 215 -18.24 2.01 3.40
N PRO A 216 -18.61 2.05 4.69
CA PRO A 216 -19.18 3.20 5.38
C PRO A 216 -18.28 4.43 5.30
N ASN A 217 -18.87 5.63 5.44
CA ASN A 217 -18.10 6.86 5.33
C ASN A 217 -17.23 7.15 6.57
N ALA A 218 -16.36 8.17 6.50
CA ALA A 218 -15.42 8.50 7.56
C ALA A 218 -16.09 8.86 8.90
N ASN A 219 -17.37 9.19 8.92
CA ASN A 219 -18.15 9.41 10.13
C ASN A 219 -18.87 8.14 10.61
N GLY A 220 -18.75 7.03 9.88
CA GLY A 220 -19.37 5.75 10.20
C GLY A 220 -20.74 5.51 9.58
N ASN A 221 -21.32 6.47 8.81
CA ASN A 221 -22.60 6.23 8.16
C ASN A 221 -22.47 5.23 6.99
N ALA A 222 -23.35 4.24 6.98
CA ALA A 222 -23.64 3.41 5.82
C ALA A 222 -24.81 4.05 5.04
N GLU A 223 -24.49 4.68 3.91
CA GLU A 223 -25.47 5.40 3.10
C GLU A 223 -26.00 4.53 1.96
N ASP A 224 -27.26 4.73 1.55
CA ASP A 224 -27.78 4.12 0.34
C ASP A 224 -27.41 4.99 -0.88
N TYR A 225 -26.48 4.50 -1.69
CA TYR A 225 -25.97 5.21 -2.86
C TYR A 225 -26.64 4.78 -4.18
N ARG A 226 -27.70 3.96 -4.18
CA ARG A 226 -28.36 3.45 -5.41
C ARG A 226 -28.86 4.59 -6.29
N GLU A 227 -29.71 5.46 -5.75
CA GLU A 227 -30.27 6.59 -6.49
C GLU A 227 -29.19 7.56 -6.98
N PHE A 228 -28.14 7.80 -6.14
CA PHE A 228 -27.02 8.64 -6.54
C PHE A 228 -26.26 8.04 -7.72
N THR A 229 -26.00 6.73 -7.70
CA THR A 229 -25.28 6.04 -8.77
C THR A 229 -26.05 6.06 -10.09
N GLU A 230 -27.38 5.87 -10.05
CA GLU A 230 -28.22 5.98 -11.23
C GLU A 230 -28.20 7.39 -11.85
N LYS A 231 -28.27 8.43 -11.01
CA LYS A 231 -28.13 9.83 -11.44
C LYS A 231 -26.76 10.11 -12.05
N ALA A 232 -25.70 9.63 -11.41
CA ALA A 232 -24.32 9.77 -11.92
C ALA A 232 -24.18 9.12 -13.31
N HIS A 233 -24.68 7.90 -13.49
CA HIS A 233 -24.64 7.21 -14.78
C HIS A 233 -25.46 7.90 -15.84
N THR A 234 -26.64 8.44 -15.49
CA THR A 234 -27.47 9.23 -16.41
C THR A 234 -26.71 10.47 -16.90
N ALA A 235 -25.89 11.07 -16.05
CA ALA A 235 -25.01 12.18 -16.39
C ALA A 235 -23.65 11.75 -17.02
N ASN A 236 -23.49 10.48 -17.39
CA ASN A 236 -22.24 9.89 -17.89
C ASN A 236 -21.06 9.98 -16.90
N CYS A 237 -21.29 10.16 -15.63
CA CYS A 237 -20.27 10.12 -14.57
C CYS A 237 -20.10 8.70 -14.05
N LYS A 238 -18.85 8.28 -13.86
CA LYS A 238 -18.53 6.99 -13.24
C LYS A 238 -18.47 7.12 -11.74
N VAL A 239 -18.76 6.02 -11.03
CA VAL A 239 -18.78 5.98 -9.57
C VAL A 239 -17.75 4.97 -9.06
N ALA A 240 -16.81 5.47 -8.27
CA ALA A 240 -15.84 4.65 -7.53
C ALA A 240 -16.16 4.71 -6.03
N VAL A 241 -16.03 3.59 -5.34
CA VAL A 241 -16.40 3.45 -3.94
C VAL A 241 -15.24 2.87 -3.14
N ALA A 242 -14.76 3.63 -2.16
CA ALA A 242 -13.90 3.12 -1.09
C ALA A 242 -14.75 2.33 -0.11
N ALA A 243 -14.57 1.02 -0.01
CA ALA A 243 -15.41 0.19 0.86
C ALA A 243 -14.59 -0.56 1.92
N ASP A 244 -15.10 -0.60 3.15
CA ASP A 244 -14.57 -1.49 4.18
C ASP A 244 -14.93 -2.92 3.83
N ILE A 245 -13.93 -3.74 3.51
CA ILE A 245 -14.11 -5.09 3.01
C ILE A 245 -14.85 -6.02 4.00
N LEU A 246 -14.67 -5.83 5.31
CA LEU A 246 -15.33 -6.64 6.34
C LEU A 246 -16.81 -6.26 6.51
N SER A 247 -17.14 -4.98 6.39
CA SER A 247 -18.51 -4.50 6.46
C SER A 247 -19.41 -5.13 5.39
N LEU A 248 -18.81 -5.48 4.23
CA LEU A 248 -19.52 -6.12 3.11
C LEU A 248 -19.98 -7.56 3.40
N ALA A 249 -19.58 -8.13 4.53
CA ALA A 249 -20.19 -9.37 5.01
C ALA A 249 -21.64 -9.19 5.47
N LEU A 250 -22.01 -7.96 5.87
CA LEU A 250 -23.36 -7.61 6.38
C LEU A 250 -24.07 -6.59 5.50
N LEU A 251 -23.34 -5.66 4.88
CA LEU A 251 -23.90 -4.57 4.07
C LEU A 251 -23.97 -4.95 2.59
N THR A 252 -24.96 -4.45 1.89
CA THR A 252 -25.12 -4.61 0.43
C THR A 252 -23.85 -4.12 -0.28
N PRO A 253 -23.16 -4.97 -1.05
CA PRO A 253 -21.90 -4.59 -1.67
C PRO A 253 -22.10 -3.61 -2.84
N PRO A 254 -21.13 -2.71 -3.07
CA PRO A 254 -21.23 -1.68 -4.11
C PRO A 254 -21.45 -2.21 -5.53
N GLY A 255 -20.99 -3.41 -5.84
CA GLY A 255 -21.22 -4.03 -7.15
C GLY A 255 -22.69 -4.27 -7.45
N GLU A 256 -23.54 -4.52 -6.42
CA GLU A 256 -24.97 -4.79 -6.60
C GLU A 256 -25.78 -3.53 -6.90
N TRP A 257 -25.33 -2.38 -6.45
CA TRP A 257 -26.01 -1.11 -6.74
C TRP A 257 -25.28 -0.26 -7.81
N GLY A 258 -24.42 -0.92 -8.59
CA GLY A 258 -23.96 -0.39 -9.84
C GLY A 258 -22.67 0.42 -9.79
N ALA A 259 -21.87 0.35 -8.75
CA ALA A 259 -20.53 0.96 -8.74
C ALA A 259 -19.71 0.49 -9.95
N ASP A 260 -18.92 1.40 -10.51
CA ASP A 260 -18.01 1.09 -11.62
C ASP A 260 -16.70 0.51 -11.11
N ILE A 261 -16.23 1.00 -9.96
CA ILE A 261 -15.00 0.59 -9.27
C ILE A 261 -15.29 0.48 -7.78
N VAL A 262 -14.76 -0.58 -7.16
CA VAL A 262 -14.74 -0.75 -5.70
C VAL A 262 -13.30 -0.98 -5.28
N PHE A 263 -12.82 -0.18 -4.35
CA PHE A 263 -11.45 -0.27 -3.83
C PHE A 263 -11.43 -0.09 -2.31
N GLY A 264 -10.30 -0.39 -1.69
CA GLY A 264 -10.13 -0.27 -0.25
C GLY A 264 -8.87 -0.98 0.22
N THR A 265 -8.81 -1.22 1.53
CA THR A 265 -7.75 -2.03 2.14
C THR A 265 -8.28 -3.38 2.61
N THR A 266 -7.42 -4.42 2.56
CA THR A 266 -7.70 -5.72 3.17
C THR A 266 -7.08 -5.87 4.56
N GLN A 267 -6.68 -4.77 5.19
CA GLN A 267 -6.03 -4.78 6.51
C GLN A 267 -6.87 -5.52 7.56
N ARG A 268 -8.20 -5.37 7.53
CA ARG A 268 -9.13 -6.08 8.44
C ARG A 268 -9.16 -7.61 8.28
N LEU A 269 -8.57 -8.15 7.23
CA LEU A 269 -8.45 -9.59 7.03
C LEU A 269 -7.16 -10.14 7.66
N GLY A 270 -6.99 -9.90 8.95
CA GLY A 270 -5.93 -10.47 9.77
C GLY A 270 -4.54 -9.82 9.61
N THR A 271 -4.44 -8.63 9.03
CA THR A 271 -3.15 -7.92 8.90
C THR A 271 -2.98 -6.91 10.04
N PRO A 272 -1.88 -6.93 10.81
CA PRO A 272 -1.61 -5.92 11.83
C PRO A 272 -1.52 -4.50 11.24
N MET A 273 -1.67 -3.47 12.09
CA MET A 273 -1.68 -2.07 11.65
C MET A 273 -0.31 -1.55 11.19
N PHE A 274 0.79 -2.06 11.72
CA PHE A 274 2.18 -1.71 11.35
C PHE A 274 2.46 -0.20 11.25
N TYR A 275 1.86 0.61 12.10
CA TYR A 275 1.99 2.08 12.06
C TYR A 275 1.58 2.70 10.69
N GLY A 276 0.64 2.09 10.01
CA GLY A 276 0.12 2.56 8.72
C GLY A 276 0.59 1.77 7.50
N GLY A 277 1.25 0.66 7.69
CA GLY A 277 1.62 -0.19 6.57
C GLY A 277 2.88 -1.05 6.81
N PRO A 278 3.12 -1.99 5.88
CA PRO A 278 2.37 -2.21 4.65
C PRO A 278 1.00 -2.87 4.87
N SER A 279 0.06 -2.62 3.95
CA SER A 279 -1.21 -3.35 3.84
C SER A 279 -1.53 -3.62 2.36
N ALA A 280 -2.35 -4.61 2.06
CA ALA A 280 -2.75 -4.86 0.68
C ALA A 280 -4.01 -4.04 0.35
N GLY A 281 -3.87 -3.06 -0.54
CA GLY A 281 -4.99 -2.41 -1.18
C GLY A 281 -5.68 -3.37 -2.16
N TYR A 282 -6.99 -3.33 -2.27
CA TYR A 282 -7.71 -4.05 -3.30
C TYR A 282 -8.35 -3.11 -4.31
N PHE A 283 -8.60 -3.62 -5.49
CA PHE A 283 -9.24 -2.90 -6.58
C PHE A 283 -10.07 -3.87 -7.40
N ALA A 284 -11.36 -3.61 -7.52
CA ALA A 284 -12.31 -4.41 -8.27
C ALA A 284 -13.10 -3.53 -9.23
N THR A 285 -13.46 -4.05 -10.39
CA THR A 285 -14.16 -3.29 -11.43
C THR A 285 -15.02 -4.17 -12.31
N ARG A 286 -15.83 -3.54 -13.18
CA ARG A 286 -16.64 -4.23 -14.20
C ARG A 286 -15.77 -4.91 -15.26
N ASP A 287 -16.26 -5.97 -15.86
CA ASP A 287 -15.52 -6.71 -16.90
C ASP A 287 -15.18 -5.85 -18.12
N GLU A 288 -16.03 -4.91 -18.48
CA GLU A 288 -15.81 -3.99 -19.61
C GLU A 288 -14.55 -3.14 -19.45
N TYR A 289 -14.11 -2.86 -18.20
CA TYR A 289 -12.94 -2.03 -17.89
C TYR A 289 -11.65 -2.83 -17.67
N LYS A 290 -11.65 -4.15 -17.85
CA LYS A 290 -10.50 -5.03 -17.56
C LYS A 290 -9.19 -4.63 -18.25
N ARG A 291 -9.27 -3.95 -19.39
CA ARG A 291 -8.07 -3.49 -20.13
C ARG A 291 -7.50 -2.16 -19.62
N ASN A 292 -8.22 -1.48 -18.75
CA ASN A 292 -7.83 -0.20 -18.15
C ASN A 292 -7.49 -0.33 -16.65
N MET A 293 -7.76 -1.49 -16.08
CA MET A 293 -7.56 -1.76 -14.65
C MET A 293 -6.07 -1.69 -14.27
N PRO A 294 -5.68 -0.98 -13.19
CA PRO A 294 -4.31 -0.97 -12.68
C PRO A 294 -3.95 -2.29 -11.98
N GLY A 295 -2.65 -2.50 -11.77
CA GLY A 295 -2.15 -3.64 -10.99
C GLY A 295 -2.15 -4.97 -11.75
N ARG A 296 -1.67 -6.03 -11.11
CA ARG A 296 -1.57 -7.37 -11.68
C ARG A 296 -2.89 -8.12 -11.58
N ILE A 297 -3.17 -8.94 -12.57
CA ILE A 297 -4.32 -9.85 -12.58
C ILE A 297 -3.80 -11.26 -12.75
N ILE A 298 -4.21 -12.17 -11.88
CA ILE A 298 -3.95 -13.60 -12.01
C ILE A 298 -5.12 -14.23 -12.77
N GLY A 299 -4.79 -15.05 -13.74
CA GLY A 299 -5.74 -15.87 -14.48
C GLY A 299 -5.29 -17.32 -14.50
N TRP A 300 -6.18 -18.19 -14.91
CA TRP A 300 -5.87 -19.60 -15.09
C TRP A 300 -5.81 -19.97 -16.59
N SER A 301 -5.05 -21.02 -16.89
CA SER A 301 -4.83 -21.54 -18.24
C SER A 301 -4.57 -23.04 -18.17
N LYS A 302 -4.19 -23.63 -19.26
CA LYS A 302 -3.71 -25.02 -19.31
C LYS A 302 -2.25 -25.04 -19.73
N ASP A 303 -1.47 -25.92 -19.10
CA ASP A 303 -0.11 -26.21 -19.51
C ASP A 303 -0.07 -27.06 -20.79
N LYS A 304 1.13 -27.39 -21.30
CA LYS A 304 1.31 -28.21 -22.51
C LYS A 304 0.75 -29.62 -22.39
N TYR A 305 0.43 -30.07 -21.16
CA TYR A 305 -0.16 -31.39 -20.90
C TYR A 305 -1.67 -31.31 -20.64
N GLY A 306 -2.28 -30.12 -20.77
CA GLY A 306 -3.69 -29.87 -20.50
C GLY A 306 -4.06 -29.73 -19.03
N LYS A 307 -3.09 -29.69 -18.10
CA LYS A 307 -3.32 -29.48 -16.69
C LYS A 307 -3.58 -28.00 -16.39
N LEU A 308 -4.43 -27.75 -15.40
CA LEU A 308 -4.70 -26.40 -14.90
C LEU A 308 -3.40 -25.77 -14.36
N CYS A 309 -3.12 -24.55 -14.79
CA CYS A 309 -2.03 -23.73 -14.30
C CYS A 309 -2.46 -22.26 -14.17
N TYR A 310 -1.78 -21.52 -13.30
CA TYR A 310 -2.01 -20.10 -13.11
C TYR A 310 -0.97 -19.28 -13.86
N ARG A 311 -1.35 -18.08 -14.27
CA ARG A 311 -0.47 -17.13 -14.98
C ARG A 311 -0.91 -15.70 -14.72
N MET A 312 -0.04 -14.74 -14.96
CA MET A 312 -0.46 -13.34 -15.06
C MET A 312 -1.27 -13.13 -16.35
N ALA A 313 -2.42 -12.48 -16.20
CA ALA A 313 -3.35 -12.22 -17.28
C ALA A 313 -3.27 -10.75 -17.74
N LEU A 314 -3.62 -10.51 -19.03
CA LEU A 314 -3.73 -9.17 -19.61
C LEU A 314 -2.48 -8.29 -19.44
N GLN A 315 -1.28 -8.87 -19.43
CA GLN A 315 -0.01 -8.16 -19.22
C GLN A 315 0.27 -7.05 -20.24
N THR A 316 -0.36 -7.10 -21.43
CA THR A 316 -0.16 -6.11 -22.50
C THR A 316 -0.57 -4.67 -22.10
N ARG A 317 -1.33 -4.47 -21.01
CA ARG A 317 -1.71 -3.14 -20.47
C ARG A 317 -0.67 -2.58 -19.51
N GLU A 318 0.29 -3.38 -19.07
CA GLU A 318 1.23 -3.06 -18.01
C GLU A 318 2.44 -2.27 -18.50
N GLN A 319 3.09 -1.55 -17.58
CA GLN A 319 4.15 -0.60 -17.89
C GLN A 319 5.40 -1.23 -18.55
N HIS A 320 5.72 -2.50 -18.27
CA HIS A 320 6.87 -3.18 -18.89
C HIS A 320 6.67 -3.49 -20.39
N ILE A 321 5.41 -3.41 -20.88
CA ILE A 321 5.07 -3.56 -22.30
C ILE A 321 4.64 -2.23 -22.91
N LYS A 322 3.70 -1.53 -22.26
CA LYS A 322 3.09 -0.31 -22.81
C LYS A 322 3.90 0.95 -22.54
N ARG A 323 4.85 0.91 -21.56
CA ARG A 323 5.69 2.07 -21.21
C ARG A 323 4.84 3.32 -20.94
N GLU A 324 5.06 4.43 -21.62
CA GLU A 324 4.30 5.69 -21.52
C GLU A 324 2.79 5.57 -21.81
N LYS A 325 2.36 4.48 -22.43
CA LYS A 325 0.93 4.21 -22.73
C LYS A 325 0.28 3.25 -21.74
N ALA A 326 0.97 2.92 -20.66
CA ALA A 326 0.43 2.05 -19.62
C ALA A 326 -0.68 2.74 -18.83
N THR A 327 -1.60 1.94 -18.28
CA THR A 327 -2.69 2.46 -17.44
C THR A 327 -2.20 2.92 -16.07
N SER A 328 -1.03 2.44 -15.64
CA SER A 328 -0.40 2.77 -14.36
C SER A 328 1.11 2.52 -14.45
N ASN A 329 1.89 3.19 -13.61
CA ASN A 329 3.31 2.92 -13.44
C ASN A 329 3.61 1.80 -12.44
N ILE A 330 2.62 1.25 -11.76
CA ILE A 330 2.78 0.23 -10.72
C ILE A 330 3.45 -1.03 -11.30
N CYS A 331 4.56 -1.42 -10.67
CA CYS A 331 5.32 -2.63 -10.99
C CYS A 331 5.10 -3.71 -9.93
N THR A 332 5.18 -3.34 -8.66
CA THR A 332 5.14 -4.22 -7.49
C THR A 332 3.74 -4.31 -6.92
N ALA A 333 3.32 -5.51 -6.49
CA ALA A 333 2.12 -5.75 -5.68
C ALA A 333 2.51 -6.02 -4.22
N GLN A 334 1.56 -5.91 -3.30
CA GLN A 334 1.71 -6.31 -1.89
C GLN A 334 1.52 -7.84 -1.74
N ALA A 335 2.44 -8.62 -2.33
CA ALA A 335 2.26 -10.06 -2.50
C ALA A 335 2.11 -10.82 -1.18
N LEU A 336 2.96 -10.55 -0.18
CA LEU A 336 2.90 -11.22 1.13
C LEU A 336 1.61 -10.92 1.87
N LEU A 337 1.25 -9.63 1.97
CA LEU A 337 0.05 -9.22 2.72
C LEU A 337 -1.24 -9.58 1.99
N ALA A 338 -1.26 -9.56 0.65
CA ALA A 338 -2.37 -10.08 -0.14
C ALA A 338 -2.54 -11.59 0.05
N THR A 339 -1.44 -12.33 0.16
CA THR A 339 -1.47 -13.77 0.47
C THR A 339 -2.05 -14.03 1.86
N MET A 340 -1.60 -13.27 2.88
CA MET A 340 -2.14 -13.37 4.26
C MET A 340 -3.63 -13.04 4.28
N ALA A 341 -4.02 -11.90 3.68
CA ALA A 341 -5.42 -11.48 3.60
C ALA A 341 -6.28 -12.43 2.76
N GLY A 342 -5.72 -13.10 1.75
CA GLY A 342 -6.42 -14.13 0.98
C GLY A 342 -6.61 -15.44 1.74
N PHE A 343 -5.69 -15.78 2.63
CA PHE A 343 -5.82 -16.98 3.49
C PHE A 343 -6.77 -16.77 4.67
N TYR A 344 -6.99 -15.55 5.10
CA TYR A 344 -7.93 -15.26 6.18
C TYR A 344 -9.35 -15.75 5.86
N PRO A 345 -9.99 -15.40 4.72
CA PRO A 345 -11.28 -15.96 4.36
C PRO A 345 -11.24 -17.47 4.01
N VAL A 346 -10.10 -18.01 3.58
CA VAL A 346 -9.94 -19.47 3.40
C VAL A 346 -10.02 -20.19 4.73
N TYR A 347 -9.44 -19.62 5.81
CA TYR A 347 -9.46 -20.20 7.14
C TYR A 347 -10.79 -20.02 7.85
N HIS A 348 -11.39 -18.84 7.78
CA HIS A 348 -12.65 -18.53 8.46
C HIS A 348 -13.90 -18.98 7.71
N GLY A 349 -13.85 -19.03 6.39
CA GLY A 349 -15.00 -19.28 5.53
C GLY A 349 -16.05 -18.19 5.58
N GLN A 350 -17.14 -18.37 4.86
CA GLN A 350 -18.27 -17.41 4.82
C GLN A 350 -18.85 -17.17 6.22
N GLU A 351 -19.12 -18.25 6.96
CA GLU A 351 -19.73 -18.18 8.28
C GLU A 351 -18.82 -17.48 9.30
N GLY A 352 -17.53 -17.82 9.33
CA GLY A 352 -16.57 -17.18 10.23
C GLY A 352 -16.43 -15.68 9.98
N ILE A 353 -16.33 -15.24 8.72
CA ILE A 353 -16.28 -13.80 8.36
C ILE A 353 -17.58 -13.11 8.80
N ARG A 354 -18.73 -13.73 8.57
CA ARG A 354 -20.02 -13.18 9.00
C ARG A 354 -20.11 -13.06 10.52
N ASN A 355 -19.68 -14.08 11.26
CA ASN A 355 -19.71 -14.08 12.73
C ASN A 355 -18.80 -13.00 13.32
N ILE A 356 -17.61 -12.80 12.74
CA ILE A 356 -16.70 -11.69 13.13
C ILE A 356 -17.39 -10.36 12.92
N ALA A 357 -17.93 -10.11 11.74
CA ALA A 357 -18.63 -8.86 11.40
C ALA A 357 -19.88 -8.64 12.31
N SER A 358 -20.69 -9.67 12.53
CA SER A 358 -21.89 -9.60 13.38
C SER A 358 -21.54 -9.29 14.85
N ARG A 359 -20.47 -9.89 15.39
CA ARG A 359 -19.99 -9.60 16.73
C ARG A 359 -19.55 -8.15 16.88
N ILE A 360 -18.75 -7.63 15.95
CA ILE A 360 -18.32 -6.23 15.92
C ILE A 360 -19.54 -5.31 15.90
N HIS A 361 -20.48 -5.58 15.00
CA HIS A 361 -21.70 -4.77 14.86
C HIS A 361 -22.56 -4.82 16.14
N SER A 362 -22.74 -6.00 16.73
CA SER A 362 -23.53 -6.16 17.98
C SER A 362 -22.95 -5.37 19.15
N ILE A 363 -21.62 -5.39 19.31
CA ILE A 363 -20.93 -4.58 20.32
C ILE A 363 -21.13 -3.09 20.04
N THR A 364 -21.07 -2.69 18.78
CA THR A 364 -21.30 -1.29 18.37
C THR A 364 -22.71 -0.83 18.71
N VAL A 365 -23.73 -1.67 18.41
CA VAL A 365 -25.15 -1.39 18.76
C VAL A 365 -25.34 -1.30 20.27
N PHE A 366 -24.71 -2.18 21.04
CA PHE A 366 -24.73 -2.13 22.50
C PHE A 366 -24.15 -0.81 23.04
N LEU A 367 -22.97 -0.41 22.55
CA LEU A 367 -22.31 0.82 22.97
C LEU A 367 -23.12 2.07 22.58
N GLU A 368 -23.66 2.10 21.37
CA GLU A 368 -24.55 3.18 20.92
C GLU A 368 -25.69 3.40 21.92
N LYS A 369 -26.47 2.34 22.18
CA LYS A 369 -27.63 2.41 23.08
C LYS A 369 -27.24 2.78 24.51
N SER A 370 -26.11 2.25 24.99
CA SER A 370 -25.66 2.47 26.38
C SER A 370 -25.10 3.89 26.57
N ILE A 371 -24.29 4.38 25.63
CA ILE A 371 -23.71 5.72 25.69
C ILE A 371 -24.81 6.78 25.46
N SER A 372 -25.77 6.53 24.58
CA SER A 372 -26.92 7.43 24.37
C SER A 372 -27.76 7.62 25.65
N LYS A 373 -27.95 6.57 26.46
CA LYS A 373 -28.63 6.64 27.77
C LYS A 373 -27.88 7.54 28.77
N LEU A 374 -26.58 7.71 28.60
CA LEU A 374 -25.77 8.64 29.41
C LEU A 374 -25.94 10.11 28.99
N GLY A 375 -26.65 10.39 27.88
CA GLY A 375 -26.94 11.73 27.41
C GLY A 375 -26.08 12.20 26.23
N PHE A 376 -25.28 11.33 25.66
CA PHE A 376 -24.54 11.61 24.42
C PHE A 376 -25.44 11.39 23.21
N LYS A 377 -25.41 12.30 22.24
CA LYS A 377 -26.28 12.22 21.06
C LYS A 377 -25.52 11.56 19.91
N GLN A 378 -25.94 10.36 19.54
CA GLN A 378 -25.40 9.64 18.39
C GLN A 378 -25.81 10.31 17.07
N VAL A 379 -24.86 10.45 16.13
CA VAL A 379 -25.04 11.16 14.84
C VAL A 379 -25.42 10.21 13.71
N ASN A 380 -24.86 9.00 13.68
CA ASN A 380 -25.05 8.03 12.62
C ASN A 380 -26.46 7.41 12.68
N ARG A 381 -27.11 7.27 11.52
CA ARG A 381 -28.44 6.61 11.41
C ARG A 381 -28.30 5.12 11.12
N GLN A 382 -27.41 4.78 10.21
CA GLN A 382 -27.04 3.43 9.82
C GLN A 382 -25.53 3.33 9.93
N TYR A 383 -24.99 2.30 10.56
CA TYR A 383 -23.56 2.13 10.77
C TYR A 383 -23.20 0.65 10.81
N PHE A 384 -21.92 0.36 10.62
CA PHE A 384 -21.36 -0.98 10.83
C PHE A 384 -20.68 -1.06 12.20
N ASP A 385 -19.58 -0.37 12.39
CA ASP A 385 -18.69 -0.46 13.54
C ASP A 385 -18.27 0.89 14.13
N THR A 386 -18.58 1.99 13.46
CA THR A 386 -18.10 3.32 13.83
C THR A 386 -19.25 4.20 14.29
N LEU A 387 -19.08 4.80 15.47
CA LEU A 387 -20.02 5.73 16.11
C LEU A 387 -19.38 7.11 16.24
N ARG A 388 -20.22 8.14 16.11
CA ARG A 388 -19.86 9.53 16.40
C ARG A 388 -20.89 10.15 17.33
N PHE A 389 -20.43 10.78 18.41
CA PHE A 389 -21.27 11.39 19.44
C PHE A 389 -21.03 12.88 19.54
N ILE A 390 -22.13 13.65 19.52
CA ILE A 390 -22.19 15.01 20.00
C ILE A 390 -22.23 14.94 21.54
N LEU A 391 -21.40 15.73 22.18
CA LEU A 391 -21.29 15.74 23.64
C LEU A 391 -22.37 16.61 24.27
N PRO A 392 -22.88 16.27 25.48
CA PRO A 392 -23.71 17.19 26.26
C PRO A 392 -22.89 18.40 26.72
N ASP A 393 -23.52 19.56 26.92
CA ASP A 393 -22.85 20.82 27.27
C ASP A 393 -21.97 20.73 28.52
N SER A 394 -22.26 19.78 29.42
CA SER A 394 -21.51 19.56 30.67
C SER A 394 -20.21 18.74 30.47
N VAL A 395 -19.94 18.23 29.26
CA VAL A 395 -18.82 17.33 28.98
C VAL A 395 -17.99 17.86 27.81
N SER A 396 -16.68 17.99 28.00
CA SER A 396 -15.76 18.37 26.94
C SER A 396 -15.03 17.16 26.35
N ALA A 397 -14.63 17.24 25.07
CA ALA A 397 -13.79 16.26 24.43
C ALA A 397 -12.45 16.04 25.17
N GLN A 398 -11.90 17.12 25.73
CA GLN A 398 -10.67 17.06 26.53
C GLN A 398 -10.85 16.26 27.83
N GLN A 399 -12.00 16.36 28.47
CA GLN A 399 -12.32 15.56 29.67
C GLN A 399 -12.41 14.08 29.30
N ILE A 400 -13.10 13.72 28.22
CA ILE A 400 -13.17 12.33 27.72
C ILE A 400 -11.77 11.84 27.39
N ARG A 401 -10.95 12.65 26.69
CA ARG A 401 -9.57 12.30 26.34
C ARG A 401 -8.74 11.99 27.59
N THR A 402 -8.82 12.79 28.61
CA THR A 402 -8.08 12.58 29.86
C THR A 402 -8.47 11.26 30.53
N ILE A 403 -9.78 10.98 30.61
CA ILE A 403 -10.29 9.73 31.19
C ILE A 403 -9.87 8.52 30.31
N ALA A 404 -10.02 8.61 29.00
CA ALA A 404 -9.65 7.53 28.07
C ALA A 404 -8.15 7.19 28.18
N LEU A 405 -7.29 8.21 28.20
CA LEU A 405 -5.84 8.01 28.33
C LEU A 405 -5.45 7.42 29.70
N SER A 406 -6.17 7.74 30.78
CA SER A 406 -5.95 7.13 32.08
C SER A 406 -6.31 5.63 32.12
N LYS A 407 -7.08 5.17 31.14
CA LYS A 407 -7.46 3.76 30.92
C LYS A 407 -6.71 3.13 29.75
N GLU A 408 -5.67 3.79 29.23
CA GLU A 408 -4.87 3.35 28.09
C GLU A 408 -5.70 3.12 26.82
N VAL A 409 -6.67 4.01 26.56
CA VAL A 409 -7.58 3.97 25.41
C VAL A 409 -7.40 5.23 24.56
N ASN A 410 -7.33 5.04 23.23
CA ASN A 410 -7.36 6.10 22.24
C ASN A 410 -8.70 6.12 21.50
N LEU A 411 -9.35 7.29 21.48
CA LEU A 411 -10.56 7.57 20.72
C LEU A 411 -10.28 8.57 19.60
N ARG A 412 -11.21 8.71 18.67
CA ARG A 412 -11.15 9.75 17.64
C ARG A 412 -11.78 11.04 18.19
N TYR A 413 -11.09 12.16 18.01
CA TYR A 413 -11.56 13.49 18.40
C TYR A 413 -11.72 14.36 17.16
N PHE A 414 -12.87 15.02 17.03
CA PHE A 414 -13.19 15.89 15.89
C PHE A 414 -12.98 17.37 16.28
N ASP A 415 -12.64 18.21 15.31
CA ASP A 415 -12.37 19.63 15.51
C ASP A 415 -13.57 20.40 16.08
N ASN A 416 -14.80 19.92 15.79
CA ASN A 416 -16.03 20.51 16.34
C ASN A 416 -16.38 20.03 17.76
N GLY A 417 -15.50 19.25 18.38
CA GLY A 417 -15.69 18.74 19.74
C GLY A 417 -16.41 17.41 19.86
N ASP A 418 -16.86 16.81 18.78
CA ASP A 418 -17.45 15.47 18.80
C ASP A 418 -16.38 14.41 19.14
N VAL A 419 -16.83 13.23 19.59
CA VAL A 419 -15.97 12.08 19.86
C VAL A 419 -16.48 10.88 19.08
N GLY A 420 -15.55 10.16 18.42
CA GLY A 420 -15.84 8.95 17.69
C GLY A 420 -15.11 7.74 18.26
N LEU A 421 -15.68 6.58 17.98
CA LEU A 421 -15.05 5.29 18.26
C LEU A 421 -15.43 4.27 17.20
N SER A 422 -14.43 3.46 16.81
CA SER A 422 -14.60 2.37 15.82
C SER A 422 -14.27 1.05 16.51
N ILE A 423 -15.22 0.14 16.50
CA ILE A 423 -15.09 -1.19 17.11
C ILE A 423 -14.40 -2.13 16.13
N ASP A 424 -13.57 -3.02 16.66
CA ASP A 424 -12.79 -3.96 15.86
C ASP A 424 -12.87 -5.41 16.39
N GLU A 425 -12.16 -6.30 15.70
CA GLU A 425 -12.17 -7.72 15.96
C GLU A 425 -11.68 -8.09 17.38
N THR A 426 -10.82 -7.28 17.97
CA THR A 426 -10.23 -7.53 19.29
C THR A 426 -11.10 -7.04 20.44
N THR A 427 -12.15 -6.29 20.14
CA THR A 427 -13.05 -5.76 21.16
C THR A 427 -13.95 -6.87 21.72
N ASP A 428 -13.84 -7.12 23.02
CA ASP A 428 -14.67 -8.04 23.78
C ASP A 428 -15.61 -7.30 24.77
N VAL A 429 -16.34 -8.06 25.56
CA VAL A 429 -17.27 -7.51 26.58
C VAL A 429 -16.54 -6.69 27.65
N ALA A 430 -15.32 -7.09 28.03
CA ALA A 430 -14.52 -6.35 29.00
C ALA A 430 -14.10 -4.99 28.45
N ALA A 431 -13.63 -4.95 27.21
CA ALA A 431 -13.27 -3.73 26.49
C ALA A 431 -14.49 -2.82 26.27
N ALA A 432 -15.65 -3.37 25.93
CA ALA A 432 -16.90 -2.62 25.83
C ALA A 432 -17.31 -1.97 27.17
N ASN A 433 -17.16 -2.67 28.28
CA ASN A 433 -17.37 -2.10 29.62
C ASN A 433 -16.38 -0.99 29.96
N ILE A 434 -15.11 -1.08 29.54
CA ILE A 434 -14.11 0.00 29.68
C ILE A 434 -14.55 1.21 28.90
N LEU A 435 -14.94 1.06 27.64
CA LEU A 435 -15.44 2.15 26.80
C LEU A 435 -16.66 2.82 27.45
N LEU A 436 -17.67 2.04 27.87
CA LEU A 436 -18.85 2.58 28.54
C LEU A 436 -18.47 3.35 29.82
N SER A 437 -17.51 2.85 30.59
CA SER A 437 -17.04 3.53 31.81
C SER A 437 -16.41 4.89 31.55
N ILE A 438 -15.73 5.07 30.40
CA ILE A 438 -15.13 6.36 30.02
C ILE A 438 -16.23 7.43 29.87
N PHE A 439 -17.27 7.11 29.12
CA PHE A 439 -18.40 8.02 28.90
C PHE A 439 -19.24 8.24 30.17
N ALA A 440 -19.44 7.21 30.98
CA ALA A 440 -20.16 7.32 32.25
C ALA A 440 -19.45 8.25 33.25
N ILE A 441 -18.15 8.06 33.43
CA ILE A 441 -17.33 8.94 34.29
C ILE A 441 -17.36 10.37 33.77
N ALA A 442 -17.23 10.60 32.48
CA ALA A 442 -17.28 11.92 31.87
C ALA A 442 -18.64 12.61 32.10
N ALA A 443 -19.72 11.85 32.06
CA ALA A 443 -21.08 12.36 32.33
C ALA A 443 -21.42 12.49 33.81
N GLY A 444 -20.56 12.06 34.72
CA GLY A 444 -20.85 12.02 36.18
C GLY A 444 -22.01 11.09 36.52
N LYS A 445 -22.16 9.99 35.76
CA LYS A 445 -23.24 9.01 35.89
C LYS A 445 -22.72 7.62 36.22
N ASP A 446 -23.54 6.84 36.92
CA ASP A 446 -23.29 5.42 37.11
C ASP A 446 -23.60 4.65 35.84
N PHE A 447 -22.92 3.50 35.66
CA PHE A 447 -23.21 2.55 34.61
C PHE A 447 -23.21 1.12 35.16
N GLN A 448 -23.99 0.27 34.56
CA GLN A 448 -24.03 -1.13 34.91
C GLN A 448 -23.12 -1.91 33.95
N LYS A 449 -22.16 -2.65 34.51
CA LYS A 449 -21.37 -3.60 33.74
C LYS A 449 -22.26 -4.72 33.23
N VAL A 450 -21.94 -5.22 32.06
CA VAL A 450 -22.59 -6.40 31.48
C VAL A 450 -21.59 -7.55 31.40
N ASP A 451 -22.11 -8.76 31.51
CA ASP A 451 -21.31 -10.01 31.38
C ASP A 451 -21.43 -10.62 29.98
N ASP A 452 -22.42 -10.18 29.21
CA ASP A 452 -22.67 -10.64 27.85
C ASP A 452 -23.30 -9.52 26.99
N ILE A 453 -23.07 -9.59 25.67
CA ILE A 453 -23.67 -8.69 24.69
C ILE A 453 -24.41 -9.55 23.66
N PRO A 454 -25.74 -9.53 23.66
CA PRO A 454 -26.53 -10.32 22.72
C PRO A 454 -26.35 -9.84 21.27
N GLU A 455 -26.52 -10.75 20.32
CA GLU A 455 -26.55 -10.40 18.91
C GLU A 455 -27.65 -9.36 18.63
N ALA A 456 -27.26 -8.31 17.92
CA ALA A 456 -28.16 -7.20 17.56
C ALA A 456 -27.72 -6.56 16.25
N THR A 457 -28.70 -6.01 15.52
CA THR A 457 -28.43 -5.23 14.32
C THR A 457 -29.39 -4.04 14.23
N ILE A 458 -28.91 -2.97 13.61
CA ILE A 458 -29.72 -1.81 13.20
C ILE A 458 -29.66 -1.62 11.68
N ILE A 459 -28.95 -2.49 10.95
CA ILE A 459 -28.84 -2.42 9.51
C ILE A 459 -30.24 -2.66 8.92
N SER A 460 -30.75 -1.68 8.16
CA SER A 460 -32.06 -1.78 7.52
C SER A 460 -32.04 -2.86 6.43
N GLU A 461 -33.21 -3.41 6.12
CA GLU A 461 -33.31 -4.47 5.10
C GLU A 461 -32.83 -4.01 3.70
N GLU A 462 -32.91 -2.70 3.40
CA GLU A 462 -32.41 -2.12 2.16
C GLU A 462 -30.88 -2.14 2.07
N LEU A 463 -30.19 -2.00 3.22
CA LEU A 463 -28.73 -1.99 3.28
C LEU A 463 -28.12 -3.35 3.62
N LYS A 464 -28.94 -4.31 4.02
CA LYS A 464 -28.51 -5.63 4.42
C LYS A 464 -28.13 -6.47 3.21
N ARG A 465 -26.97 -7.10 3.26
CA ARG A 465 -26.53 -8.04 2.23
C ARG A 465 -27.48 -9.23 2.13
N GLN A 466 -27.98 -9.49 0.92
CA GLN A 466 -28.85 -10.62 0.60
C GLN A 466 -28.13 -11.70 -0.21
N THR A 467 -27.05 -11.35 -0.91
CA THR A 467 -26.34 -12.27 -1.80
C THR A 467 -25.30 -13.13 -1.07
N PRO A 468 -25.13 -14.37 -1.48
CA PRO A 468 -24.04 -15.21 -0.96
C PRO A 468 -22.66 -14.68 -1.39
N TYR A 469 -21.62 -15.03 -0.66
CA TYR A 469 -20.23 -14.72 -0.95
C TYR A 469 -19.35 -15.86 -0.43
N LEU A 470 -18.10 -15.93 -0.87
CA LEU A 470 -17.13 -16.98 -0.51
C LEU A 470 -17.69 -18.41 -0.72
N THR A 471 -18.37 -18.58 -1.87
CA THR A 471 -19.04 -19.83 -2.21
C THR A 471 -18.14 -20.87 -2.87
N HIS A 472 -16.92 -20.47 -3.28
CA HIS A 472 -15.95 -21.39 -3.86
C HIS A 472 -15.46 -22.42 -2.82
N GLU A 473 -15.20 -23.63 -3.29
CA GLU A 473 -14.80 -24.78 -2.46
C GLU A 473 -13.60 -24.50 -1.55
N VAL A 474 -12.66 -23.63 -1.96
CA VAL A 474 -11.50 -23.25 -1.17
C VAL A 474 -11.87 -22.56 0.14
N PHE A 475 -13.00 -21.87 0.20
CA PHE A 475 -13.49 -21.19 1.39
C PHE A 475 -14.34 -22.07 2.32
N SER A 476 -14.49 -23.35 2.00
CA SER A 476 -15.26 -24.32 2.80
C SER A 476 -14.45 -25.54 3.26
N LYS A 477 -13.13 -25.56 3.00
CA LYS A 477 -12.31 -26.78 3.20
C LYS A 477 -11.26 -26.72 4.30
N TYR A 478 -10.70 -25.56 4.62
CA TYR A 478 -9.46 -25.49 5.40
C TYR A 478 -9.64 -24.73 6.72
N HIS A 479 -10.63 -25.13 7.52
CA HIS A 479 -11.04 -24.44 8.74
C HIS A 479 -10.32 -24.91 10.01
N THR A 480 -9.56 -26.01 9.96
CA THR A 480 -8.72 -26.44 11.07
C THR A 480 -7.27 -26.02 10.84
N GLU A 481 -6.51 -25.78 11.92
CA GLU A 481 -5.09 -25.43 11.82
C GLU A 481 -4.29 -26.44 11.00
N THR A 482 -4.56 -27.74 11.19
CA THR A 482 -3.86 -28.81 10.47
C THR A 482 -4.18 -28.79 8.97
N GLU A 483 -5.42 -28.62 8.60
CA GLU A 483 -5.83 -28.54 7.19
C GLU A 483 -5.26 -27.29 6.53
N MET A 484 -5.33 -26.14 7.19
CA MET A 484 -4.77 -24.89 6.70
C MET A 484 -3.25 -24.96 6.54
N MET A 485 -2.54 -25.49 7.54
CA MET A 485 -1.10 -25.71 7.45
C MET A 485 -0.72 -26.63 6.26
N ARG A 486 -1.48 -27.72 6.06
CA ARG A 486 -1.27 -28.63 4.93
C ARG A 486 -1.58 -27.98 3.59
N TYR A 487 -2.57 -27.11 3.54
CA TYR A 487 -2.89 -26.33 2.34
C TYR A 487 -1.75 -25.38 1.99
N ILE A 488 -1.31 -24.54 2.94
CA ILE A 488 -0.19 -23.63 2.75
C ILE A 488 1.07 -24.40 2.31
N LYS A 489 1.37 -25.54 2.95
CA LYS A 489 2.53 -26.35 2.59
C LYS A 489 2.42 -27.02 1.22
N ARG A 490 1.22 -27.35 0.77
CA ARG A 490 0.98 -27.85 -0.58
C ARG A 490 1.26 -26.76 -1.63
N LEU A 491 0.90 -25.51 -1.35
CA LEU A 491 1.22 -24.37 -2.23
C LEU A 491 2.71 -24.11 -2.26
N ASP A 492 3.36 -24.02 -1.11
CA ASP A 492 4.81 -23.87 -0.95
C ASP A 492 5.59 -24.86 -1.85
N ARG A 493 5.19 -26.13 -1.87
CA ARG A 493 5.83 -27.17 -2.68
C ARG A 493 5.67 -27.01 -4.19
N LYS A 494 4.78 -26.15 -4.65
CA LYS A 494 4.62 -25.83 -6.07
C LYS A 494 5.57 -24.71 -6.54
N ASP A 495 6.28 -24.09 -5.59
CA ASP A 495 7.14 -22.95 -5.85
C ASP A 495 8.61 -23.32 -5.70
N ILE A 496 9.46 -22.57 -6.39
CA ILE A 496 10.90 -22.52 -6.12
C ILE A 496 11.17 -21.22 -5.36
N SER A 497 11.69 -21.34 -4.15
CA SER A 497 11.99 -20.23 -3.25
C SER A 497 13.47 -20.19 -2.87
N LEU A 498 13.88 -19.13 -2.19
CA LEU A 498 15.23 -18.99 -1.64
C LEU A 498 15.58 -20.14 -0.66
N ALA A 499 14.60 -20.74 -0.01
CA ALA A 499 14.83 -21.87 0.91
C ALA A 499 15.26 -23.16 0.21
N GLN A 500 15.13 -23.23 -1.12
CA GLN A 500 15.39 -24.44 -1.93
C GLN A 500 16.44 -24.20 -3.00
N SER A 501 16.60 -22.97 -3.47
CA SER A 501 17.40 -22.66 -4.64
C SER A 501 17.92 -21.23 -4.61
N MET A 502 18.97 -20.98 -5.35
CA MET A 502 19.42 -19.64 -5.69
C MET A 502 18.56 -19.08 -6.83
N ILE A 503 17.68 -18.14 -6.50
CA ILE A 503 16.76 -17.55 -7.46
C ILE A 503 17.44 -16.41 -8.21
N SER A 504 17.50 -16.51 -9.54
CA SER A 504 18.07 -15.49 -10.44
C SER A 504 17.06 -14.43 -10.87
N LEU A 505 16.23 -13.94 -9.95
CA LEU A 505 15.27 -12.87 -10.22
C LEU A 505 15.80 -11.51 -9.76
N GLY A 506 15.31 -10.43 -10.36
CA GLY A 506 15.49 -9.07 -9.86
C GLY A 506 15.00 -8.91 -8.41
N SER A 507 15.15 -7.73 -7.83
CA SER A 507 14.79 -7.45 -6.43
C SER A 507 15.46 -8.39 -5.42
N CYS A 508 16.75 -8.66 -5.64
CA CYS A 508 17.52 -9.61 -4.84
C CYS A 508 17.62 -9.24 -3.35
N THR A 509 17.51 -7.97 -2.99
CA THR A 509 17.42 -7.51 -1.60
C THR A 509 16.23 -8.11 -0.84
N MET A 510 15.09 -8.33 -1.51
CA MET A 510 13.94 -9.01 -0.92
C MET A 510 14.27 -10.44 -0.48
N LYS A 511 15.06 -11.19 -1.28
CA LYS A 511 15.46 -12.56 -0.97
C LYS A 511 16.47 -12.62 0.18
N TYR A 512 17.36 -11.63 0.22
CA TYR A 512 18.47 -11.56 1.19
C TYR A 512 18.17 -10.66 2.40
N ASN A 513 16.90 -10.34 2.64
CA ASN A 513 16.48 -9.64 3.85
C ASN A 513 16.95 -10.39 5.11
N PRO A 514 17.67 -9.74 6.05
CA PRO A 514 18.09 -10.38 7.29
C PRO A 514 16.91 -10.97 8.06
N LYS A 515 17.03 -12.22 8.50
CA LYS A 515 15.91 -12.95 9.13
C LYS A 515 15.40 -12.30 10.41
N ILE A 516 16.28 -11.59 11.11
CA ILE A 516 15.91 -10.84 12.30
C ILE A 516 14.87 -9.73 12.01
N ASN A 517 14.82 -9.20 10.78
CA ASN A 517 13.88 -8.13 10.43
C ASN A 517 12.41 -8.57 10.59
N GLU A 518 12.09 -9.81 10.23
CA GLU A 518 10.73 -10.35 10.38
C GLU A 518 10.32 -10.47 11.85
N LYS A 519 11.25 -10.91 12.70
CA LYS A 519 11.04 -10.95 14.15
C LYS A 519 10.79 -9.55 14.73
N ILE A 520 11.53 -8.55 14.24
CA ILE A 520 11.42 -7.16 14.70
C ILE A 520 10.11 -6.54 14.22
N ALA A 521 9.73 -6.76 12.96
CA ALA A 521 8.47 -6.27 12.41
C ALA A 521 7.24 -6.78 13.20
N ALA A 522 7.34 -7.98 13.77
CA ALA A 522 6.29 -8.58 14.60
C ALA A 522 6.28 -8.08 16.07
N LEU A 523 7.21 -7.23 16.49
CA LEU A 523 7.18 -6.68 17.86
C LEU A 523 5.88 -5.89 18.08
N PRO A 524 5.16 -6.14 19.18
CA PRO A 524 3.89 -5.45 19.43
C PRO A 524 3.99 -3.93 19.37
N GLY A 525 5.11 -3.35 19.84
CA GLY A 525 5.36 -1.92 19.82
C GLY A 525 5.34 -1.30 18.42
N PHE A 526 5.62 -2.08 17.37
CA PHE A 526 5.52 -1.64 15.97
C PHE A 526 4.27 -2.17 15.29
N ALA A 527 4.01 -3.48 15.40
CA ALA A 527 2.89 -4.13 14.72
C ALA A 527 1.52 -3.60 15.18
N GLY A 528 1.36 -3.30 16.48
CA GLY A 528 0.12 -2.80 17.07
C GLY A 528 -0.03 -1.27 17.08
N ALA A 529 0.96 -0.53 16.55
CA ALA A 529 0.88 0.93 16.54
C ALA A 529 -0.09 1.43 15.46
N HIS A 530 -1.03 2.30 15.83
CA HIS A 530 -1.95 2.94 14.90
C HIS A 530 -1.27 4.16 14.23
N PRO A 531 -1.42 4.38 12.90
CA PRO A 531 -0.74 5.47 12.20
C PRO A 531 -1.14 6.87 12.65
N LEU A 532 -2.33 7.02 13.21
CA LEU A 532 -2.84 8.30 13.72
C LEU A 532 -2.69 8.45 15.24
N PHE A 533 -1.81 7.66 15.86
CA PHE A 533 -1.46 7.91 17.26
C PHE A 533 -0.83 9.30 17.43
N PRO A 534 -1.12 10.00 18.52
CA PRO A 534 -0.36 11.20 18.87
C PRO A 534 1.14 10.93 18.88
N SER A 535 1.94 11.90 18.43
CA SER A 535 3.40 11.75 18.30
C SER A 535 4.08 11.37 19.61
N GLU A 536 3.56 11.82 20.76
CA GLU A 536 4.05 11.48 22.09
C GLU A 536 3.94 9.98 22.43
N TYR A 537 3.09 9.23 21.71
CA TYR A 537 2.91 7.78 21.90
C TYR A 537 3.61 6.94 20.82
N SER A 538 4.20 7.58 19.81
CA SER A 538 4.81 6.94 18.64
C SER A 538 6.31 7.16 18.54
N GLN A 539 6.98 7.54 19.65
CA GLN A 539 8.38 7.99 19.63
C GLN A 539 9.37 6.91 19.16
N GLY A 540 9.05 5.63 19.37
CA GLY A 540 9.86 4.53 18.86
C GLY A 540 9.79 4.40 17.35
N ALA A 541 8.59 4.46 16.78
CA ALA A 541 8.38 4.42 15.33
C ALA A 541 9.00 5.64 14.64
N LEU A 542 8.75 6.85 15.17
CA LEU A 542 9.34 8.09 14.65
C LEU A 542 10.87 8.06 14.68
N ARG A 543 11.47 7.48 15.72
CA ARG A 543 12.92 7.34 15.79
C ARG A 543 13.48 6.40 14.73
N VAL A 544 12.83 5.27 14.48
CA VAL A 544 13.21 4.34 13.40
C VAL A 544 13.14 5.03 12.05
N LEU A 545 12.06 5.77 11.76
CA LEU A 545 11.91 6.52 10.53
C LEU A 545 13.02 7.56 10.37
N TYR A 546 13.24 8.38 11.39
CA TYR A 546 14.27 9.43 11.36
C TYR A 546 15.69 8.84 11.12
N GLU A 547 16.07 7.80 11.85
CA GLU A 547 17.40 7.18 11.69
C GLU A 547 17.53 6.54 10.31
N THR A 548 16.46 5.97 9.76
CA THR A 548 16.45 5.41 8.39
C THR A 548 16.65 6.51 7.36
N GLU A 549 15.98 7.66 7.47
CA GLU A 549 16.19 8.81 6.60
C GLU A 549 17.63 9.29 6.62
N GLN A 550 18.23 9.43 7.82
CA GLN A 550 19.63 9.86 7.95
C GLN A 550 20.60 8.88 7.30
N MET A 551 20.38 7.58 7.49
CA MET A 551 21.21 6.55 6.86
C MET A 551 21.06 6.53 5.34
N LEU A 552 19.86 6.72 4.81
CA LEU A 552 19.63 6.82 3.38
C LEU A 552 20.27 8.06 2.77
N CYS A 553 20.21 9.22 3.44
CA CYS A 553 20.94 10.42 3.01
C CYS A 553 22.45 10.16 2.93
N ALA A 554 23.02 9.49 3.94
CA ALA A 554 24.45 9.14 3.93
C ALA A 554 24.81 8.16 2.79
N VAL A 555 23.93 7.22 2.46
CA VAL A 555 24.15 6.23 1.39
C VAL A 555 24.04 6.85 0.00
N THR A 556 23.10 7.78 -0.20
CA THR A 556 22.82 8.38 -1.51
C THR A 556 23.62 9.66 -1.78
N GLY A 557 24.19 10.27 -0.74
CA GLY A 557 24.83 11.59 -0.83
C GLY A 557 23.83 12.77 -0.99
N LEU A 558 22.52 12.54 -0.80
CA LEU A 558 21.49 13.55 -0.85
C LEU A 558 21.21 14.15 0.53
N GLU A 559 20.81 15.43 0.57
CA GLU A 559 20.62 16.16 1.83
C GLU A 559 19.31 15.80 2.56
N ALA A 560 18.32 15.31 1.83
CA ALA A 560 17.00 14.99 2.39
C ALA A 560 16.43 13.70 1.81
N CYS A 561 15.61 13.01 2.59
CA CYS A 561 14.95 11.79 2.22
C CYS A 561 13.49 11.81 2.66
N SER A 562 12.61 11.17 1.90
CA SER A 562 11.24 10.87 2.31
C SER A 562 11.00 9.36 2.24
N LEU A 563 10.38 8.81 3.28
CA LEU A 563 9.98 7.40 3.37
C LEU A 563 8.51 7.18 2.98
N GLN A 564 7.82 8.21 2.47
CA GLN A 564 6.41 8.12 2.08
C GLN A 564 6.13 7.20 0.87
N PRO A 565 6.98 7.12 -0.17
CA PRO A 565 6.73 6.24 -1.30
C PRO A 565 6.66 4.78 -0.87
N SER A 566 5.56 4.09 -1.20
CA SER A 566 5.31 2.70 -0.78
C SER A 566 6.04 1.65 -1.63
N ALA A 567 6.63 2.05 -2.76
CA ALA A 567 7.37 1.17 -3.69
C ALA A 567 8.30 2.00 -4.58
N GLY A 568 9.23 1.33 -5.29
CA GLY A 568 10.13 1.98 -6.24
C GLY A 568 9.40 2.82 -7.29
N ALA A 569 8.32 2.29 -7.87
CA ALA A 569 7.49 3.04 -8.83
C ALA A 569 6.87 4.32 -8.22
N HIS A 570 6.54 4.32 -6.93
CA HIS A 570 6.08 5.53 -6.24
C HIS A 570 7.23 6.51 -5.95
N GLY A 571 8.44 6.01 -5.71
CA GLY A 571 9.64 6.83 -5.60
C GLY A 571 9.92 7.58 -6.91
N GLU A 572 9.86 6.87 -8.05
CA GLU A 572 9.97 7.47 -9.38
C GLU A 572 8.91 8.55 -9.60
N LEU A 573 7.64 8.20 -9.36
CA LEU A 573 6.53 9.13 -9.55
C LEU A 573 6.69 10.38 -8.67
N THR A 574 7.09 10.21 -7.41
CA THR A 574 7.34 11.30 -6.47
C THR A 574 8.48 12.21 -6.98
N GLY A 575 9.57 11.62 -7.44
CA GLY A 575 10.69 12.38 -8.03
C GLY A 575 10.27 13.20 -9.25
N ILE A 576 9.45 12.63 -10.14
CA ILE A 576 8.95 13.33 -11.32
C ILE A 576 7.93 14.42 -10.95
N MET A 577 7.06 14.17 -9.94
CA MET A 577 6.18 15.23 -9.40
C MET A 577 6.98 16.37 -8.77
N LEU A 578 8.08 16.09 -8.08
CA LEU A 578 8.97 17.12 -7.54
C LEU A 578 9.62 17.96 -8.66
N ILE A 579 10.10 17.32 -9.72
CA ILE A 579 10.65 18.02 -10.90
C ILE A 579 9.57 18.94 -11.50
N GLN A 580 8.35 18.44 -11.68
CA GLN A 580 7.25 19.25 -12.20
C GLN A 580 6.90 20.42 -11.27
N ALA A 581 6.82 20.18 -9.97
CA ALA A 581 6.52 21.21 -8.98
C ALA A 581 7.61 22.29 -8.94
N TRP A 582 8.88 21.88 -9.03
CA TRP A 582 10.01 22.82 -9.09
C TRP A 582 9.93 23.72 -10.33
N HIS A 583 9.68 23.16 -11.52
CA HIS A 583 9.53 23.96 -12.74
C HIS A 583 8.35 24.93 -12.65
N ARG A 584 7.20 24.49 -12.14
CA ARG A 584 6.03 25.36 -11.92
C ARG A 584 6.34 26.50 -10.94
N ALA A 585 7.07 26.24 -9.87
CA ALA A 585 7.48 27.26 -8.90
C ALA A 585 8.43 28.30 -9.52
N GLN A 586 9.20 27.93 -10.55
CA GLN A 586 10.06 28.85 -11.35
C GLN A 586 9.28 29.54 -12.48
N GLY A 587 7.98 29.29 -12.62
CA GLY A 587 7.17 29.83 -13.72
C GLY A 587 7.40 29.15 -15.08
N ASN A 588 8.05 27.96 -15.08
CA ASN A 588 8.35 27.18 -16.27
C ASN A 588 7.28 26.11 -16.53
N THR A 589 6.93 25.90 -17.79
CA THR A 589 5.95 24.88 -18.23
C THR A 589 6.60 23.87 -19.16
N ARG A 590 7.74 23.28 -18.75
CA ARG A 590 8.44 22.29 -19.55
C ARG A 590 7.64 21.01 -19.64
N THR A 591 7.62 20.38 -20.81
CA THR A 591 6.72 19.25 -21.13
C THR A 591 7.45 17.95 -21.50
N LYS A 592 8.78 17.95 -21.61
CA LYS A 592 9.56 16.78 -22.03
C LYS A 592 10.43 16.24 -20.91
N MET A 593 10.58 14.92 -20.88
CA MET A 593 11.50 14.17 -20.00
C MET A 593 12.39 13.28 -20.84
N LEU A 594 13.71 13.43 -20.73
CA LEU A 594 14.66 12.56 -21.41
C LEU A 594 14.75 11.22 -20.67
N ILE A 595 14.68 10.13 -21.41
CA ILE A 595 14.71 8.77 -20.85
C ILE A 595 15.55 7.87 -21.75
N PRO A 596 16.63 7.23 -21.25
CA PRO A 596 17.43 6.29 -22.01
C PRO A 596 16.58 5.15 -22.59
N ASP A 597 16.91 4.70 -23.78
CA ASP A 597 16.13 3.63 -24.44
C ASP A 597 16.10 2.33 -23.66
N THR A 598 17.15 2.05 -22.88
CA THR A 598 17.25 0.89 -21.99
C THR A 598 16.54 1.05 -20.65
N ALA A 599 15.96 2.22 -20.34
CA ALA A 599 15.31 2.45 -19.05
C ALA A 599 14.14 1.49 -18.80
N HIS A 600 13.94 1.14 -17.54
CA HIS A 600 12.81 0.33 -17.10
C HIS A 600 11.48 0.97 -17.52
N GLY A 601 10.46 0.15 -17.81
CA GLY A 601 9.15 0.62 -18.29
C GLY A 601 8.41 1.56 -17.33
N THR A 602 8.71 1.52 -16.04
CA THR A 602 8.15 2.45 -15.03
C THR A 602 8.60 3.90 -15.24
N ASN A 603 9.81 4.15 -15.74
CA ASN A 603 10.30 5.52 -15.94
C ASN A 603 9.42 6.30 -16.94
N PRO A 604 9.20 5.83 -18.19
CA PRO A 604 8.31 6.55 -19.10
C PRO A 604 6.84 6.54 -18.65
N ALA A 605 6.39 5.50 -17.92
CA ALA A 605 5.04 5.48 -17.37
C ALA A 605 4.85 6.55 -16.27
N SER A 606 5.82 6.72 -15.38
CA SER A 606 5.81 7.76 -14.34
C SER A 606 5.87 9.17 -14.94
N ALA A 607 6.69 9.38 -15.97
CA ALA A 607 6.76 10.65 -16.70
C ALA A 607 5.39 10.99 -17.33
N ALA A 608 4.76 10.02 -18.00
CA ALA A 608 3.46 10.21 -18.63
C ALA A 608 2.35 10.52 -17.62
N LEU A 609 2.34 9.90 -16.45
CA LEU A 609 1.39 10.19 -15.37
C LEU A 609 1.54 11.61 -14.80
N CYS A 610 2.72 12.20 -14.94
CA CYS A 610 2.97 13.60 -14.59
C CYS A 610 2.79 14.56 -15.78
N GLY A 611 2.25 14.11 -16.91
CA GLY A 611 1.98 14.92 -18.08
C GLY A 611 3.20 15.23 -18.95
N PHE A 612 4.35 14.58 -18.70
CA PHE A 612 5.53 14.72 -19.53
C PHE A 612 5.49 13.79 -20.75
N SER A 613 5.95 14.29 -21.89
CA SER A 613 6.27 13.49 -23.07
C SER A 613 7.67 12.88 -22.91
N SER A 614 7.76 11.55 -23.00
CA SER A 614 9.04 10.86 -22.94
C SER A 614 9.82 11.01 -24.25
N VAL A 615 11.03 11.55 -24.17
CA VAL A 615 11.97 11.64 -25.29
C VAL A 615 13.07 10.60 -25.09
N LYS A 616 13.18 9.66 -26.00
CA LYS A 616 14.18 8.60 -25.93
C LYS A 616 15.58 9.13 -26.24
N VAL A 617 16.54 8.82 -25.36
CA VAL A 617 17.96 9.07 -25.60
C VAL A 617 18.59 7.77 -26.09
N PRO A 618 19.20 7.75 -27.30
CA PRO A 618 19.90 6.58 -27.79
C PRO A 618 21.15 6.30 -26.95
N LEU A 619 21.63 5.08 -26.98
CA LEU A 619 22.91 4.69 -26.40
C LEU A 619 24.01 4.77 -27.46
N GLY A 620 25.21 5.17 -27.01
CA GLY A 620 26.41 5.06 -27.83
C GLY A 620 26.77 3.61 -28.17
N PRO A 621 27.79 3.40 -29.02
CA PRO A 621 28.23 2.05 -29.43
C PRO A 621 28.64 1.16 -28.26
N ASP A 622 29.07 1.75 -27.15
CA ASP A 622 29.51 1.04 -25.95
C ASP A 622 28.37 0.70 -24.98
N GLY A 623 27.11 1.02 -25.36
CA GLY A 623 25.93 0.74 -24.55
C GLY A 623 25.72 1.70 -23.38
N ILE A 624 26.37 2.85 -23.38
CA ILE A 624 26.23 3.94 -22.41
C ILE A 624 25.79 5.25 -23.08
N LEU A 625 25.33 6.20 -22.30
CA LEU A 625 24.97 7.52 -22.78
C LEU A 625 26.20 8.36 -23.16
N THR A 626 26.09 9.12 -24.25
CA THR A 626 27.07 10.15 -24.60
C THR A 626 26.55 11.52 -24.22
N VAL A 627 27.46 12.44 -23.92
CA VAL A 627 27.10 13.84 -23.61
C VAL A 627 26.48 14.51 -24.81
N GLU A 628 26.97 14.18 -26.02
CA GLU A 628 26.52 14.69 -27.30
C GLU A 628 25.09 14.33 -27.62
N ASP A 629 24.71 13.05 -27.37
CA ASP A 629 23.34 12.58 -27.60
C ASP A 629 22.34 13.27 -26.67
N VAL A 630 22.73 13.44 -25.39
CA VAL A 630 21.89 14.17 -24.43
C VAL A 630 21.80 15.64 -24.81
N ALA A 631 22.94 16.29 -25.20
CA ALA A 631 22.97 17.69 -25.59
C ALA A 631 22.10 18.00 -26.81
N ALA A 632 22.05 17.09 -27.77
CA ALA A 632 21.24 17.22 -28.98
C ALA A 632 19.73 17.21 -28.72
N LEU A 633 19.30 16.53 -27.64
CA LEU A 633 17.88 16.37 -27.25
C LEU A 633 17.43 17.33 -26.15
N MET A 634 18.39 17.93 -25.42
CA MET A 634 18.12 18.82 -24.28
C MET A 634 17.83 20.26 -24.78
N ASP A 635 16.57 20.51 -25.09
CA ASP A 635 16.06 21.86 -25.45
C ASP A 635 15.41 22.56 -24.23
N ASP A 636 14.91 23.77 -24.43
CA ASP A 636 14.32 24.60 -23.37
C ASP A 636 12.99 24.05 -22.82
N ASP A 637 12.36 23.08 -23.51
CA ASP A 637 11.16 22.40 -23.09
C ASP A 637 11.45 21.10 -22.29
N CYS A 638 12.72 20.70 -22.19
CA CYS A 638 13.13 19.55 -21.41
C CYS A 638 13.17 19.85 -19.91
N ALA A 639 12.34 19.17 -19.12
CA ALA A 639 12.28 19.29 -17.66
C ALA A 639 13.48 18.63 -16.97
N GLY A 640 14.02 17.57 -17.55
CA GLY A 640 15.15 16.83 -16.99
C GLY A 640 15.37 15.49 -17.67
N ILE A 641 16.17 14.67 -17.01
CA ILE A 641 16.50 13.31 -17.45
C ILE A 641 16.31 12.31 -16.32
N MET A 642 15.85 11.09 -16.65
CA MET A 642 15.80 9.95 -15.72
C MET A 642 16.89 8.96 -16.09
N ILE A 643 17.81 8.66 -15.17
CA ILE A 643 18.97 7.78 -15.40
C ILE A 643 19.04 6.69 -14.33
N THR A 644 19.31 5.47 -14.75
CA THR A 644 19.67 4.35 -13.86
C THR A 644 21.17 4.10 -13.96
N ASN A 645 21.89 4.05 -12.83
CA ASN A 645 23.33 3.80 -12.84
C ASN A 645 23.72 2.76 -11.77
N PRO A 646 24.36 1.60 -12.10
CA PRO A 646 24.60 1.13 -13.48
C PRO A 646 23.29 0.94 -14.26
N ASN A 647 23.34 1.05 -15.59
CA ASN A 647 22.15 0.95 -16.43
C ASN A 647 21.60 -0.49 -16.52
N THR A 648 20.47 -0.69 -17.19
CA THR A 648 19.82 -2.02 -17.30
C THR A 648 20.63 -3.07 -18.06
N LEU A 649 21.67 -2.68 -18.79
CA LEU A 649 22.63 -3.61 -19.40
C LEU A 649 23.75 -4.03 -18.42
N GLY A 650 23.79 -3.45 -17.21
CA GLY A 650 24.83 -3.67 -16.21
C GLY A 650 26.10 -2.83 -16.42
N LEU A 651 26.02 -1.82 -17.29
CA LEU A 651 27.14 -0.93 -17.60
C LEU A 651 27.04 0.37 -16.82
N PHE A 652 28.17 0.89 -16.35
CA PHE A 652 28.20 2.18 -15.67
C PHE A 652 28.16 3.32 -16.66
N GLU A 653 27.31 4.30 -16.41
CA GLU A 653 27.27 5.58 -17.11
C GLU A 653 28.46 6.43 -16.67
N SER A 654 29.60 6.24 -17.33
CA SER A 654 30.86 6.93 -16.99
C SER A 654 30.80 8.45 -17.16
N ASN A 655 29.93 8.93 -18.04
CA ASN A 655 29.72 10.34 -18.36
C ASN A 655 28.64 11.00 -17.47
N ILE A 656 28.21 10.33 -16.38
CA ILE A 656 27.07 10.79 -15.57
C ILE A 656 27.24 12.22 -15.02
N LYS A 657 28.48 12.60 -14.65
CA LYS A 657 28.77 13.94 -14.12
C LYS A 657 28.60 15.01 -15.17
N GLU A 658 29.20 14.81 -16.32
CA GLU A 658 29.14 15.74 -17.46
C GLU A 658 27.70 15.86 -17.97
N ILE A 659 26.96 14.74 -18.00
CA ILE A 659 25.52 14.75 -18.34
C ILE A 659 24.73 15.54 -17.32
N ALA A 660 24.97 15.34 -16.02
CA ALA A 660 24.27 16.06 -14.97
C ALA A 660 24.55 17.57 -15.03
N GLU A 661 25.82 17.95 -15.22
CA GLU A 661 26.23 19.35 -15.41
C GLU A 661 25.56 19.99 -16.62
N LEU A 662 25.51 19.30 -17.75
CA LEU A 662 24.83 19.76 -18.97
C LEU A 662 23.34 19.99 -18.71
N VAL A 663 22.66 19.03 -18.08
CA VAL A 663 21.23 19.12 -17.79
C VAL A 663 20.93 20.28 -16.84
N HIS A 664 21.72 20.45 -15.78
CA HIS A 664 21.58 21.55 -14.83
C HIS A 664 21.88 22.92 -15.51
N ALA A 665 22.91 23.02 -16.34
CA ALA A 665 23.23 24.23 -17.08
C ALA A 665 22.11 24.66 -18.04
N ARG A 666 21.32 23.71 -18.53
CA ARG A 666 20.11 23.96 -19.36
C ARG A 666 18.85 24.16 -18.51
N GLY A 667 18.98 24.25 -17.18
CA GLY A 667 17.87 24.45 -16.23
C GLY A 667 16.95 23.24 -16.09
N GLY A 668 17.41 22.02 -16.40
CA GLY A 668 16.72 20.76 -16.12
C GLY A 668 17.18 20.14 -14.80
N LEU A 669 16.52 19.06 -14.37
CA LEU A 669 16.88 18.29 -13.19
C LEU A 669 17.21 16.84 -13.57
N VAL A 670 17.99 16.16 -12.73
CA VAL A 670 18.38 14.77 -12.92
C VAL A 670 17.66 13.90 -11.88
N TYR A 671 16.91 12.91 -12.34
CA TYR A 671 16.36 11.85 -11.50
C TYR A 671 17.26 10.61 -11.61
N GLY A 672 17.85 10.19 -10.49
CA GLY A 672 18.60 8.95 -10.37
C GLY A 672 17.67 7.81 -9.97
N ASP A 673 17.44 6.85 -10.87
CA ASP A 673 16.73 5.61 -10.53
C ASP A 673 17.64 4.69 -9.72
N GLY A 674 17.34 4.53 -8.44
CA GLY A 674 18.13 3.76 -7.49
C GLY A 674 17.90 2.24 -7.53
N ALA A 675 17.22 1.68 -8.53
CA ALA A 675 16.96 0.25 -8.63
C ALA A 675 18.24 -0.62 -8.57
N ASN A 676 19.35 -0.10 -9.08
CA ASN A 676 20.67 -0.77 -9.10
C ASN A 676 21.65 -0.26 -8.04
N LEU A 677 21.25 0.67 -7.15
CA LEU A 677 22.10 1.27 -6.13
C LEU A 677 22.68 0.23 -5.15
N ASN A 678 21.94 -0.84 -4.85
CA ASN A 678 22.41 -1.91 -3.96
C ASN A 678 23.71 -2.57 -4.42
N ALA A 679 24.04 -2.55 -5.70
CA ALA A 679 25.26 -3.12 -6.26
C ALA A 679 26.50 -2.24 -5.99
N ILE A 680 26.31 -0.94 -5.73
CA ILE A 680 27.40 0.06 -5.62
C ILE A 680 27.41 0.81 -4.29
N MET A 681 26.50 0.44 -3.38
CA MET A 681 26.34 1.08 -2.09
C MET A 681 27.64 1.06 -1.29
N GLY A 682 28.15 2.23 -0.88
CA GLY A 682 29.41 2.38 -0.19
C GLY A 682 30.65 2.49 -1.10
N TYR A 683 30.50 2.38 -2.42
CA TYR A 683 31.57 2.52 -3.41
C TYR A 683 31.40 3.70 -4.35
N ALA A 684 30.16 4.09 -4.63
CA ALA A 684 29.82 5.27 -5.39
C ALA A 684 28.57 5.96 -4.79
N HIS A 685 28.41 7.26 -5.07
CA HIS A 685 27.20 7.99 -4.76
C HIS A 685 26.23 7.95 -5.94
#